data_ed752cfe613492cc0c35e811813cc09e
#
_entry.id   ed752cfe613492cc0c35e811813cc09e
#
_cell.length_a   1.000
_cell.length_b   1.000
_cell.length_c   1.000
_cell.angle_alpha   90.00
_cell.angle_beta   90.00
_cell.angle_gamma   90.00
#
_symmetry.space_group_name_H-M   'P 1'
#
loop_
_entity.id
_entity.type
_entity.pdbx_description
1 polymer ?
#
loop_
_entity_poly.entity_id
_entity_poly.type
_entity_poly.pdbx_seq_one_letter_code
_entity_poly.pdbx_strand_id
1 'polypeptide(L)'
;MQSSEIRQAFLDFFASKGHQVVASSSLVPENDPTLLFTNAGMNQFKDVFLGSEQRDYSRATSSQRCVRAGGKHNDLENVGYTARHHTFFEMLGNFSFGDYFKRDAIFFAWEFLTKVMALPPEKLWVTVHISDDEAAEIWQKEVGVSPERFSRLDEDNFWQMGDTGPCGPSSEIFYDHGADVPGGPPGSENDDLDRYIEIWNLVFMQYERQASGELIALPKPSVDTGMGLERISAIKQGVHTNYEIDIFQALIKAAAERCSYDDLQHKSLRVIADHIRSCSFLVADGVIPSNEGRGYVLRRIIRRAIRHGHKLGQKGLFFADLVPALVAQMGSAYPDLVKAQAQVQKVLRTEEEQFAKTLDKGMKILEEQLAKLDGAVLPGDLVFKLHDTFGFPVDLTNDIARERDLSIDLPAYEELMKAQKASAGGDQFQVDYTKTLSLEGQTQFEGYEDLTAEGQIVALVVDGEPVESAKAGDSLSVVLDRTAFYANSGGQVGDTGYLTVGDARFEVHDCRKAGDHFLHIGVLQKGDLAVGAVATAVVDAAVREATALNHSATHLAHAALRQVLGEHVAQKGSLVDSKRLRFDFAHFEALTADELAAVELLVNQQIRANTPVETQLCNMDEAKAKGAMALFGEKYGDTVRVLSMGSENFSIELCGGTHAKRTGDIGLFKIISEAGIAAGVRRIEAVTGEQALEYVAQLDRQLATASAQLKASPEQLSEKLSALIQAQKDLTKEVASLKGQLAGYAATEWLSEAVDVDGIKVLAKRTEGLDANAQLDAVDQLKNKLGAGVVLLVNVDGDKASLIAGVTKAESKRYKAGDLIRDFAQKVGGKGGGRPDMARGACPVAENLDQAIAGVVDWVAGQA
;
A
#
# COMPACT_ATOMS: atom_id res chain seq x y z
N MET A 1 30.44 6.32 26.36
CA MET A 1 29.26 7.19 26.17
C MET A 1 28.20 6.41 25.42
N GLN A 2 26.95 6.54 25.86
CA GLN A 2 25.81 5.98 25.11
C GLN A 2 25.46 6.88 23.93
N SER A 3 24.79 6.32 22.92
CA SER A 3 24.37 7.08 21.72
C SER A 3 23.47 8.29 22.07
N SER A 4 22.61 8.14 23.08
CA SER A 4 21.76 9.24 23.58
C SER A 4 22.58 10.39 24.20
N GLU A 5 23.66 10.08 24.92
CA GLU A 5 24.56 11.08 25.51
C GLU A 5 25.34 11.81 24.41
N ILE A 6 25.77 11.11 23.36
CA ILE A 6 26.50 11.71 22.21
C ILE A 6 25.58 12.67 21.46
N ARG A 7 24.35 12.26 21.20
CA ARG A 7 23.33 13.13 20.56
C ARG A 7 23.14 14.42 21.37
N GLN A 8 22.93 14.29 22.66
CA GLN A 8 22.72 15.46 23.54
C GLN A 8 23.98 16.33 23.61
N ALA A 9 25.15 15.75 23.75
CA ALA A 9 26.40 16.49 23.80
C ALA A 9 26.66 17.31 22.52
N PHE A 10 26.26 16.80 21.35
CA PHE A 10 26.35 17.52 20.08
C PHE A 10 25.42 18.74 20.06
N LEU A 11 24.17 18.53 20.43
CA LEU A 11 23.16 19.61 20.44
C LEU A 11 23.55 20.71 21.46
N ASP A 12 23.98 20.32 22.65
CA ASP A 12 24.41 21.26 23.71
C ASP A 12 25.66 22.04 23.31
N PHE A 13 26.62 21.37 22.66
CA PHE A 13 27.83 22.03 22.18
C PHE A 13 27.50 23.12 21.17
N PHE A 14 26.69 22.82 20.16
CA PHE A 14 26.33 23.80 19.14
C PHE A 14 25.37 24.85 19.69
N ALA A 15 24.48 24.52 20.62
CA ALA A 15 23.67 25.51 21.33
C ALA A 15 24.59 26.52 22.07
N SER A 16 25.70 26.06 22.71
CA SER A 16 26.70 26.94 23.35
C SER A 16 27.44 27.85 22.37
N LYS A 17 27.46 27.48 21.06
CA LYS A 17 28.04 28.28 19.98
C LYS A 17 26.99 29.19 19.30
N GLY A 18 25.81 29.32 19.88
CA GLY A 18 24.73 30.19 19.40
C GLY A 18 23.85 29.60 18.30
N HIS A 19 23.83 28.29 18.12
CA HIS A 19 22.94 27.61 17.21
C HIS A 19 21.57 27.37 17.86
N GLN A 20 20.49 27.61 17.09
CA GLN A 20 19.15 27.20 17.48
C GLN A 20 19.04 25.67 17.36
N VAL A 21 18.65 25.01 18.45
CA VAL A 21 18.34 23.58 18.38
C VAL A 21 16.99 23.41 17.67
N VAL A 22 17.00 22.71 16.53
CA VAL A 22 15.83 22.45 15.70
C VAL A 22 15.50 20.99 15.73
N ALA A 23 14.24 20.65 15.93
CA ALA A 23 13.77 19.26 15.93
C ALA A 23 14.01 18.58 14.56
N SER A 24 14.11 17.26 14.58
CA SER A 24 14.11 16.47 13.34
C SER A 24 12.82 16.71 12.54
N SER A 25 12.96 17.01 11.27
CA SER A 25 11.81 17.04 10.38
C SER A 25 11.29 15.62 10.11
N SER A 26 10.10 15.54 9.51
CA SER A 26 9.52 14.29 9.03
C SER A 26 10.44 13.58 8.03
N LEU A 27 10.41 12.26 8.02
CA LEU A 27 11.05 11.44 6.98
C LEU A 27 10.36 11.59 5.61
N VAL A 28 9.16 12.15 5.58
CA VAL A 28 8.42 12.47 4.36
C VAL A 28 8.64 13.95 4.04
N PRO A 29 9.49 14.30 3.04
CA PRO A 29 9.72 15.69 2.67
C PRO A 29 8.42 16.35 2.17
N GLU A 30 8.06 17.50 2.74
CA GLU A 30 6.83 18.21 2.36
C GLU A 30 6.96 18.95 1.03
N ASN A 31 8.12 19.56 0.78
CA ASN A 31 8.31 20.50 -0.33
C ASN A 31 9.27 19.97 -1.42
N ASP A 32 9.70 18.73 -1.39
CA ASP A 32 10.60 18.17 -2.38
C ASP A 32 10.06 16.89 -3.03
N PRO A 33 9.39 17.01 -4.19
CA PRO A 33 8.86 15.84 -4.90
C PRO A 33 9.95 14.95 -5.52
N THR A 34 11.21 15.42 -5.57
CA THR A 34 12.33 14.64 -6.11
C THR A 34 12.87 13.62 -5.12
N LEU A 35 12.59 13.81 -3.83
CA LEU A 35 13.04 12.93 -2.76
C LEU A 35 11.90 12.02 -2.28
N LEU A 36 12.18 10.72 -2.20
CA LEU A 36 11.26 9.78 -1.54
C LEU A 36 11.22 10.00 -0.03
N PHE A 37 12.40 10.16 0.59
CA PHE A 37 12.55 10.35 2.03
C PHE A 37 13.59 11.41 2.33
N THR A 38 13.50 12.01 3.50
CA THR A 38 14.56 12.83 4.07
C THR A 38 15.82 11.99 4.24
N ASN A 39 16.88 12.32 3.52
CA ASN A 39 18.12 11.53 3.41
C ASN A 39 19.36 12.26 3.93
N ALA A 40 19.21 13.54 4.33
CA ALA A 40 20.28 14.39 4.87
C ALA A 40 19.71 15.43 5.85
N GLY A 41 20.55 15.95 6.73
CA GLY A 41 20.18 16.96 7.73
C GLY A 41 19.73 18.27 7.12
N MET A 42 20.28 18.62 5.96
CA MET A 42 19.99 19.88 5.28
C MET A 42 18.61 19.92 4.59
N ASN A 43 17.93 18.76 4.40
CA ASN A 43 16.69 18.74 3.63
C ASN A 43 15.63 19.71 4.15
N GLN A 44 15.48 19.84 5.46
CA GLN A 44 14.54 20.77 6.10
C GLN A 44 14.94 22.24 5.96
N PHE A 45 16.16 22.54 5.53
CA PHE A 45 16.71 23.90 5.38
C PHE A 45 17.00 24.26 3.92
N LYS A 46 16.59 23.43 2.96
CA LYS A 46 16.87 23.64 1.53
C LYS A 46 16.45 25.04 1.07
N ASP A 47 15.24 25.45 1.40
CA ASP A 47 14.67 26.73 0.99
C ASP A 47 15.35 27.92 1.71
N VAL A 48 15.91 27.69 2.91
CA VAL A 48 16.73 28.67 3.63
C VAL A 48 18.08 28.89 2.93
N PHE A 49 18.74 27.80 2.49
CA PHE A 49 19.98 27.90 1.72
C PHE A 49 19.80 28.60 0.39
N LEU A 50 18.68 28.37 -0.30
CA LEU A 50 18.33 29.01 -1.56
C LEU A 50 17.85 30.46 -1.39
N GLY A 51 17.59 30.89 -0.14
CA GLY A 51 17.10 32.24 0.18
C GLY A 51 15.61 32.44 -0.09
N SER A 52 14.88 31.40 -0.44
CA SER A 52 13.42 31.44 -0.63
C SER A 52 12.63 31.41 0.69
N GLU A 53 13.24 30.95 1.78
CA GLU A 53 12.69 30.97 3.12
C GLU A 53 13.59 31.77 4.07
N GLN A 54 13.00 32.50 5.00
CA GLN A 54 13.71 33.20 6.06
C GLN A 54 13.31 32.66 7.42
N ARG A 55 14.31 32.44 8.26
CA ARG A 55 14.14 32.03 9.68
C ARG A 55 14.57 33.16 10.59
N ASP A 56 14.09 33.16 11.82
CA ASP A 56 14.47 34.10 12.88
C ASP A 56 15.86 33.82 13.49
N TYR A 57 16.58 32.84 12.96
CA TYR A 57 17.94 32.46 13.34
C TYR A 57 18.82 32.27 12.10
N SER A 58 20.11 32.55 12.25
CA SER A 58 21.15 32.35 11.23
C SER A 58 22.01 31.09 11.41
N ARG A 59 21.85 30.40 12.55
CA ARG A 59 22.55 29.16 12.91
C ARG A 59 21.56 28.13 13.43
N ALA A 60 21.68 26.90 12.99
CA ALA A 60 20.87 25.80 13.49
C ALA A 60 21.71 24.56 13.80
N THR A 61 21.21 23.72 14.70
CA THR A 61 21.72 22.37 14.92
C THR A 61 20.57 21.38 15.11
N SER A 62 20.74 20.18 14.60
CA SER A 62 19.72 19.14 14.70
C SER A 62 20.32 17.74 14.73
N SER A 63 19.56 16.80 15.30
CA SER A 63 19.74 15.36 15.07
C SER A 63 18.62 14.92 14.13
N GLN A 64 18.88 14.89 12.83
CA GLN A 64 17.91 14.58 11.82
C GLN A 64 17.80 13.08 11.57
N ARG A 65 16.59 12.55 11.64
CA ARG A 65 16.27 11.20 11.17
C ARG A 65 16.37 11.16 9.66
N CYS A 66 17.11 10.18 9.14
CA CYS A 66 17.33 10.00 7.72
C CYS A 66 17.00 8.57 7.28
N VAL A 67 16.44 8.43 6.07
CA VAL A 67 16.20 7.13 5.43
C VAL A 67 16.83 7.09 4.05
N ARG A 68 17.66 6.06 3.82
CA ARG A 68 18.29 5.75 2.53
C ARG A 68 17.90 4.33 2.09
N ALA A 69 16.67 4.20 1.57
CA ALA A 69 16.09 2.91 1.17
C ALA A 69 15.25 3.08 -0.10
N GLY A 70 15.86 3.54 -1.18
CA GLY A 70 15.22 3.76 -2.48
C GLY A 70 15.58 5.12 -3.08
N GLY A 71 15.36 5.27 -4.38
CA GLY A 71 15.78 6.45 -5.12
C GLY A 71 17.30 6.48 -5.37
N LYS A 72 17.87 7.68 -5.48
CA LYS A 72 19.29 7.88 -5.81
C LYS A 72 20.24 7.39 -4.70
N HIS A 73 19.83 7.48 -3.44
CA HIS A 73 20.58 6.99 -2.29
C HIS A 73 19.88 5.76 -1.71
N ASN A 74 20.44 4.59 -1.95
CA ASN A 74 19.85 3.32 -1.54
C ASN A 74 20.87 2.40 -0.89
N ASP A 75 20.85 2.33 0.43
CA ASP A 75 21.75 1.49 1.23
C ASP A 75 21.15 0.11 1.57
N LEU A 76 19.88 -0.15 1.17
CA LEU A 76 19.12 -1.33 1.56
C LEU A 76 19.88 -2.65 1.32
N GLU A 77 20.56 -2.77 0.19
CA GLU A 77 21.28 -3.99 -0.20
C GLU A 77 22.53 -4.25 0.65
N ASN A 78 23.11 -3.19 1.22
CA ASN A 78 24.31 -3.27 2.03
C ASN A 78 24.03 -3.54 3.51
N VAL A 79 22.77 -3.35 3.94
CA VAL A 79 22.36 -3.54 5.33
C VAL A 79 22.54 -4.99 5.79
N GLY A 80 23.28 -5.17 6.88
CA GLY A 80 23.64 -6.46 7.46
C GLY A 80 24.87 -7.14 6.85
N TYR A 81 25.40 -6.60 5.75
CA TYR A 81 26.60 -7.12 5.06
C TYR A 81 27.84 -6.27 5.29
N THR A 82 27.66 -4.97 5.50
CA THR A 82 28.73 -4.01 5.80
C THR A 82 28.65 -3.57 7.25
N ALA A 83 29.73 -2.97 7.75
CA ALA A 83 29.82 -2.50 9.15
C ALA A 83 29.05 -1.19 9.40
N ARG A 84 28.74 -0.41 8.34
CA ARG A 84 28.42 1.02 8.45
C ARG A 84 27.15 1.47 7.70
N HIS A 85 26.50 0.63 6.88
CA HIS A 85 25.33 1.03 6.11
C HIS A 85 24.02 0.64 6.80
N HIS A 86 23.09 1.59 6.79
CA HIS A 86 21.77 1.47 7.44
C HIS A 86 20.67 2.02 6.53
N THR A 87 19.47 1.47 6.62
CA THR A 87 18.30 2.10 5.98
C THR A 87 17.84 3.33 6.74
N PHE A 88 18.01 3.34 8.05
CA PHE A 88 17.70 4.45 8.93
C PHE A 88 18.93 4.82 9.77
N PHE A 89 19.24 6.09 9.85
CA PHE A 89 20.31 6.60 10.71
C PHE A 89 19.98 8.02 11.20
N GLU A 90 20.70 8.47 12.22
CA GLU A 90 20.59 9.83 12.70
C GLU A 90 21.79 10.64 12.22
N MET A 91 21.51 11.77 11.54
CA MET A 91 22.51 12.71 11.09
C MET A 91 22.56 13.91 12.04
N LEU A 92 23.66 14.05 12.73
CA LEU A 92 23.97 15.22 13.57
C LEU A 92 24.49 16.33 12.67
N GLY A 93 23.81 17.46 12.63
CA GLY A 93 24.17 18.57 11.75
C GLY A 93 24.23 19.90 12.46
N ASN A 94 25.18 20.74 12.03
CA ASN A 94 25.21 22.16 12.33
C ASN A 94 25.22 22.95 11.05
N PHE A 95 24.46 24.03 11.03
CA PHE A 95 24.14 24.80 9.84
C PHE A 95 24.40 26.27 10.07
N SER A 96 24.93 26.96 9.03
CA SER A 96 25.09 28.40 9.00
C SER A 96 24.46 28.96 7.75
N PHE A 97 23.52 29.87 7.90
CA PHE A 97 22.79 30.53 6.80
C PHE A 97 23.40 31.91 6.51
N GLY A 98 24.69 31.90 6.07
CA GLY A 98 25.46 33.12 5.79
C GLY A 98 25.91 33.89 7.04
N ASP A 99 26.07 33.24 8.19
CA ASP A 99 26.56 33.81 9.42
C ASP A 99 28.08 33.54 9.59
N TYR A 100 28.46 32.27 9.64
CA TYR A 100 29.86 31.84 9.63
C TYR A 100 30.14 30.91 8.44
N PHE A 101 31.42 30.74 8.11
CA PHE A 101 31.81 29.90 6.99
C PHE A 101 32.94 28.92 7.36
N LYS A 102 33.82 28.56 6.45
CA LYS A 102 34.80 27.47 6.56
C LYS A 102 35.59 27.47 7.87
N ARG A 103 36.17 28.63 8.25
CA ARG A 103 37.06 28.72 9.41
C ARG A 103 36.34 28.29 10.68
N ASP A 104 35.21 28.88 10.99
CA ASP A 104 34.49 28.56 12.25
C ASP A 104 33.91 27.15 12.23
N ALA A 105 33.39 26.70 11.05
CA ALA A 105 32.90 25.33 10.88
C ALA A 105 34.00 24.30 11.19
N ILE A 106 35.17 24.47 10.64
CA ILE A 106 36.35 23.62 10.88
C ILE A 106 36.77 23.62 12.34
N PHE A 107 36.88 24.81 12.99
CA PHE A 107 37.22 24.91 14.38
C PHE A 107 36.18 24.27 15.30
N PHE A 108 34.90 24.45 15.03
CA PHE A 108 33.83 23.80 15.81
C PHE A 108 33.91 22.28 15.70
N ALA A 109 34.08 21.76 14.48
CA ALA A 109 34.19 20.32 14.27
C ALA A 109 35.41 19.73 14.99
N TRP A 110 36.57 20.37 14.86
CA TRP A 110 37.80 19.92 15.54
C TRP A 110 37.68 20.00 17.05
N GLU A 111 37.12 21.10 17.57
CA GLU A 111 36.91 21.29 19.02
C GLU A 111 35.94 20.21 19.55
N PHE A 112 34.84 19.93 18.85
CA PHE A 112 33.88 18.90 19.26
C PHE A 112 34.57 17.53 19.31
N LEU A 113 35.23 17.12 18.25
CA LEU A 113 35.85 15.79 18.17
C LEU A 113 36.98 15.61 19.17
N THR A 114 37.88 16.61 19.32
CA THR A 114 39.10 16.46 20.13
C THR A 114 38.92 16.81 21.60
N LYS A 115 38.00 17.75 21.93
CA LYS A 115 37.78 18.18 23.33
C LYS A 115 36.51 17.56 23.91
N VAL A 116 35.38 17.58 23.21
CA VAL A 116 34.11 17.07 23.75
C VAL A 116 34.06 15.54 23.62
N MET A 117 34.34 15.03 22.45
CA MET A 117 34.43 13.58 22.21
C MET A 117 35.76 13.00 22.65
N ALA A 118 36.77 13.82 22.94
CA ALA A 118 38.11 13.42 23.36
C ALA A 118 38.72 12.31 22.46
N LEU A 119 38.57 12.47 21.15
CA LEU A 119 39.21 11.58 20.19
C LEU A 119 40.69 11.98 20.03
N PRO A 120 41.64 11.01 19.94
CA PRO A 120 43.05 11.29 19.70
C PRO A 120 43.25 11.95 18.32
N PRO A 121 43.82 13.16 18.24
CA PRO A 121 44.03 13.85 16.95
C PRO A 121 44.82 13.04 15.94
N GLU A 122 45.74 12.20 16.39
CA GLU A 122 46.59 11.32 15.57
C GLU A 122 45.80 10.19 14.91
N LYS A 123 44.56 9.94 15.32
CA LYS A 123 43.63 8.98 14.65
C LYS A 123 42.69 9.64 13.68
N LEU A 124 42.70 10.95 13.57
CA LEU A 124 41.87 11.70 12.65
C LEU A 124 42.59 11.93 11.32
N TRP A 125 41.89 11.69 10.23
CA TRP A 125 42.36 12.00 8.88
C TRP A 125 41.40 13.00 8.25
N VAL A 126 41.89 13.99 7.54
CA VAL A 126 41.12 15.06 6.94
C VAL A 126 41.27 15.04 5.42
N THR A 127 40.17 15.19 4.71
CA THR A 127 40.17 15.39 3.27
C THR A 127 39.54 16.74 2.91
N VAL A 128 39.96 17.33 1.80
CA VAL A 128 39.39 18.55 1.24
C VAL A 128 39.30 18.44 -0.28
N HIS A 129 38.43 19.23 -0.88
CA HIS A 129 38.36 19.31 -2.34
C HIS A 129 39.68 19.84 -2.92
N ILE A 130 40.11 19.30 -4.06
CA ILE A 130 41.37 19.62 -4.70
C ILE A 130 41.59 21.13 -4.93
N SER A 131 40.50 21.86 -5.22
CA SER A 131 40.52 23.31 -5.47
C SER A 131 40.31 24.17 -4.21
N ASP A 132 40.05 23.57 -3.02
CA ASP A 132 39.75 24.32 -1.81
C ASP A 132 41.02 24.60 -0.99
N ASP A 133 41.82 25.55 -1.49
CA ASP A 133 43.05 25.97 -0.80
C ASP A 133 42.79 26.63 0.54
N GLU A 134 41.67 27.35 0.68
CA GLU A 134 41.31 28.03 1.95
C GLU A 134 41.07 26.99 3.05
N ALA A 135 40.23 25.96 2.81
CA ALA A 135 40.01 24.91 3.78
C ALA A 135 41.31 24.16 4.12
N ALA A 136 42.16 23.88 3.13
CA ALA A 136 43.44 23.23 3.35
C ALA A 136 44.37 24.05 4.20
N GLU A 137 44.47 25.38 4.01
CA GLU A 137 45.27 26.26 4.86
C GLU A 137 44.74 26.29 6.29
N ILE A 138 43.47 26.39 6.51
CA ILE A 138 42.86 26.37 7.85
C ILE A 138 43.20 25.06 8.55
N TRP A 139 43.00 23.91 7.91
CA TRP A 139 43.28 22.60 8.47
C TRP A 139 44.75 22.42 8.85
N GLN A 140 45.65 22.73 7.93
CA GLN A 140 47.09 22.45 8.13
C GLN A 140 47.82 23.52 8.93
N LYS A 141 47.51 24.82 8.74
CA LYS A 141 48.27 25.92 9.37
C LYS A 141 47.62 26.43 10.65
N GLU A 142 46.29 26.47 10.73
CA GLU A 142 45.58 27.04 11.89
C GLU A 142 45.20 25.93 12.91
N VAL A 143 44.65 24.84 12.43
CA VAL A 143 44.25 23.68 13.26
C VAL A 143 45.49 22.82 13.58
N GLY A 144 46.43 22.70 12.64
CA GLY A 144 47.66 21.96 12.80
C GLY A 144 47.57 20.47 12.48
N VAL A 145 46.67 20.09 11.58
CA VAL A 145 46.56 18.70 11.08
C VAL A 145 47.86 18.37 10.32
N SER A 146 48.49 17.24 10.68
CA SER A 146 49.70 16.77 10.03
C SER A 146 49.47 16.51 8.52
N PRO A 147 50.42 16.93 7.64
CA PRO A 147 50.37 16.59 6.23
C PRO A 147 50.26 15.08 5.94
N GLU A 148 50.72 14.23 6.86
CA GLU A 148 50.63 12.77 6.76
C GLU A 148 49.23 12.23 7.08
N ARG A 149 48.35 13.08 7.58
CA ARG A 149 46.91 12.78 7.89
C ARG A 149 45.96 13.66 7.10
N PHE A 150 46.35 14.00 5.87
CA PHE A 150 45.64 14.93 5.05
C PHE A 150 45.67 14.52 3.57
N SER A 151 44.55 14.53 2.90
CA SER A 151 44.40 14.24 1.48
C SER A 151 43.59 15.32 0.75
N ARG A 152 43.87 15.50 -0.54
CA ARG A 152 43.06 16.32 -1.44
C ARG A 152 42.40 15.40 -2.46
N LEU A 153 41.07 15.42 -2.54
CA LEU A 153 40.29 14.58 -3.42
C LEU A 153 39.43 15.47 -4.34
N ASP A 154 39.01 14.95 -5.45
CA ASP A 154 38.22 15.69 -6.44
C ASP A 154 36.71 15.43 -6.21
N GLU A 155 36.14 14.46 -6.92
CA GLU A 155 34.69 14.20 -6.89
C GLU A 155 34.17 13.85 -5.48
N ASP A 156 34.94 13.14 -4.68
CA ASP A 156 34.56 12.72 -3.33
C ASP A 156 34.38 13.89 -2.35
N ASN A 157 35.09 15.00 -2.57
CA ASN A 157 34.99 16.21 -1.75
C ASN A 157 34.23 17.35 -2.42
N PHE A 158 33.35 17.04 -3.40
CA PHE A 158 32.36 17.99 -3.93
C PHE A 158 30.95 17.48 -3.71
N TRP A 159 30.29 18.01 -2.70
CA TRP A 159 28.96 17.56 -2.32
C TRP A 159 27.87 18.25 -3.13
N GLN A 160 26.84 17.50 -3.53
CA GLN A 160 25.67 17.99 -4.22
C GLN A 160 24.42 17.28 -3.74
N MET A 161 23.33 18.03 -3.53
CA MET A 161 22.07 17.50 -3.06
C MET A 161 21.43 16.51 -4.06
N GLY A 162 21.52 16.82 -5.33
CA GLY A 162 20.93 16.05 -6.43
C GLY A 162 21.39 16.56 -7.79
N ASP A 163 20.59 16.32 -8.80
CA ASP A 163 20.86 16.85 -10.14
C ASP A 163 20.69 18.38 -10.20
N THR A 164 19.93 18.93 -9.25
CA THR A 164 19.75 20.38 -9.04
C THR A 164 19.76 20.67 -7.53
N GLY A 165 20.04 21.92 -7.17
CA GLY A 165 20.00 22.44 -5.81
C GLY A 165 21.36 22.84 -5.26
N PRO A 166 21.46 23.15 -3.95
CA PRO A 166 22.67 23.62 -3.30
C PRO A 166 23.80 22.62 -3.41
N CYS A 167 25.01 23.10 -3.64
CA CYS A 167 26.24 22.30 -3.73
C CYS A 167 27.48 23.12 -3.39
N GLY A 168 28.60 22.43 -3.15
CA GLY A 168 29.88 23.05 -2.91
C GLY A 168 30.97 22.08 -2.48
N PRO A 169 32.22 22.55 -2.36
CA PRO A 169 33.31 21.74 -1.87
C PRO A 169 33.08 21.34 -0.40
N SER A 170 33.62 20.19 -0.02
CA SER A 170 33.51 19.66 1.32
C SER A 170 34.87 19.33 1.94
N SER A 171 34.91 19.29 3.27
CA SER A 171 35.96 18.67 4.07
C SER A 171 35.38 17.51 4.84
N GLU A 172 36.00 16.34 4.72
CA GLU A 172 35.57 15.16 5.47
C GLU A 172 36.59 14.80 6.53
N ILE A 173 36.11 14.31 7.66
CA ILE A 173 36.93 13.84 8.76
C ILE A 173 36.71 12.35 8.93
N PHE A 174 37.79 11.58 8.84
CA PHE A 174 37.81 10.14 8.99
C PHE A 174 38.46 9.74 10.30
N TYR A 175 38.09 8.58 10.84
CA TYR A 175 38.73 7.97 11.99
C TYR A 175 39.47 6.70 11.58
N ASP A 176 40.76 6.61 11.96
CA ASP A 176 41.63 5.45 11.76
C ASP A 176 41.45 4.45 12.91
N HIS A 177 40.80 3.34 12.64
CA HIS A 177 40.57 2.25 13.60
C HIS A 177 41.85 1.51 13.97
N GLY A 178 42.93 1.66 13.20
CA GLY A 178 44.22 1.03 13.45
C GLY A 178 44.61 -0.03 12.43
N ALA A 179 45.86 -0.49 12.51
CA ALA A 179 46.46 -1.37 11.49
C ALA A 179 45.90 -2.81 11.49
N ASP A 180 45.19 -3.18 12.53
CA ASP A 180 44.51 -4.47 12.69
C ASP A 180 43.17 -4.55 11.90
N VAL A 181 42.67 -3.39 11.46
CA VAL A 181 41.50 -3.33 10.55
C VAL A 181 42.00 -3.14 9.11
N PRO A 182 41.52 -3.93 8.13
CA PRO A 182 41.89 -3.77 6.72
C PRO A 182 41.42 -2.43 6.15
N GLY A 183 42.27 -1.80 5.35
CA GLY A 183 41.93 -0.58 4.61
C GLY A 183 43.12 0.37 4.48
N GLY A 184 43.03 1.28 3.53
CA GLY A 184 43.98 2.34 3.27
C GLY A 184 43.43 3.73 3.62
N PRO A 185 44.28 4.75 3.68
CA PRO A 185 43.82 6.11 3.91
C PRO A 185 42.98 6.64 2.74
N PRO A 186 42.12 7.65 2.98
CA PRO A 186 41.28 8.25 1.95
C PRO A 186 42.06 8.69 0.70
N GLY A 187 41.60 8.28 -0.51
CA GLY A 187 42.27 8.48 -1.78
C GLY A 187 43.28 7.38 -2.14
N SER A 188 43.38 6.29 -1.40
CA SER A 188 44.24 5.14 -1.72
C SER A 188 43.41 4.01 -2.35
N GLU A 189 44.08 2.99 -2.91
CA GLU A 189 43.46 1.86 -3.65
C GLU A 189 42.45 1.04 -2.80
N ASN A 190 42.57 1.08 -1.45
CA ASN A 190 41.74 0.30 -0.53
C ASN A 190 41.05 1.20 0.51
N ASP A 191 40.65 2.39 0.14
CA ASP A 191 40.03 3.36 1.03
C ASP A 191 38.53 3.08 1.29
N ASP A 192 37.94 2.22 0.51
CA ASP A 192 36.56 1.73 0.65
C ASP A 192 36.37 0.70 1.79
N LEU A 193 37.48 0.19 2.37
CA LEU A 193 37.46 -0.76 3.47
C LEU A 193 37.22 -0.08 4.83
N ASP A 194 37.12 -0.90 5.89
CA ASP A 194 36.57 -0.47 7.18
C ASP A 194 37.58 0.19 8.13
N ARG A 195 38.86 0.38 7.75
CA ARG A 195 39.86 0.99 8.61
C ARG A 195 39.64 2.49 8.80
N TYR A 196 39.46 3.23 7.71
CA TYR A 196 39.24 4.67 7.75
C TYR A 196 37.77 4.94 7.51
N ILE A 197 37.05 5.28 8.56
CA ILE A 197 35.61 5.54 8.47
C ILE A 197 35.36 7.03 8.50
N GLU A 198 34.72 7.55 7.47
CA GLU A 198 34.19 8.91 7.46
C GLU A 198 33.21 9.07 8.61
N ILE A 199 33.48 10.02 9.51
CA ILE A 199 32.65 10.32 10.67
C ILE A 199 31.87 11.61 10.50
N TRP A 200 32.44 12.59 9.80
CA TRP A 200 31.82 13.91 9.64
C TRP A 200 32.16 14.52 8.28
N ASN A 201 31.15 15.02 7.59
CA ASN A 201 31.28 15.79 6.35
C ASN A 201 30.91 17.26 6.65
N LEU A 202 31.79 18.20 6.31
CA LEU A 202 31.60 19.65 6.41
C LEU A 202 31.45 20.20 5.00
N VAL A 203 30.22 20.54 4.59
CA VAL A 203 29.93 21.04 3.25
C VAL A 203 29.88 22.56 3.27
N PHE A 204 30.65 23.16 2.36
CA PHE A 204 30.71 24.59 2.19
C PHE A 204 29.86 25.00 0.98
N MET A 205 28.57 25.22 1.24
CA MET A 205 27.57 25.56 0.23
C MET A 205 27.88 26.91 -0.39
N GLN A 206 28.26 26.91 -1.65
CA GLN A 206 28.63 28.12 -2.40
C GLN A 206 27.80 28.31 -3.64
N TYR A 207 27.25 27.23 -4.20
CA TYR A 207 26.59 27.23 -5.48
C TYR A 207 25.23 26.55 -5.41
N GLU A 208 24.39 26.94 -6.37
CA GLU A 208 23.18 26.21 -6.76
C GLU A 208 23.42 25.60 -8.15
N ARG A 209 23.25 24.30 -8.27
CA ARG A 209 23.29 23.59 -9.54
C ARG A 209 21.93 23.68 -10.22
N GLN A 210 21.91 24.20 -11.43
CA GLN A 210 20.72 24.30 -12.28
C GLN A 210 20.51 23.02 -13.09
N ALA A 211 19.29 22.84 -13.65
CA ALA A 211 18.97 21.71 -14.53
C ALA A 211 19.87 21.65 -15.80
N SER A 212 20.47 22.78 -16.20
CA SER A 212 21.48 22.87 -17.28
C SER A 212 22.85 22.31 -16.87
N GLY A 213 23.08 22.04 -15.57
CA GLY A 213 24.37 21.73 -14.98
C GLY A 213 25.21 22.96 -14.61
N GLU A 214 24.75 24.17 -14.91
CA GLU A 214 25.42 25.42 -14.55
C GLU A 214 25.40 25.63 -13.03
N LEU A 215 26.50 26.16 -12.48
CA LEU A 215 26.65 26.52 -11.07
C LEU A 215 26.47 28.02 -10.89
N ILE A 216 25.41 28.42 -10.21
CA ILE A 216 25.12 29.80 -9.86
C ILE A 216 25.50 30.02 -8.40
N ALA A 217 26.16 31.13 -8.07
CA ALA A 217 26.52 31.45 -6.71
C ALA A 217 25.27 31.62 -5.83
N LEU A 218 25.27 30.99 -4.65
CA LEU A 218 24.22 31.20 -3.66
C LEU A 218 24.18 32.64 -3.16
N PRO A 219 23.03 33.16 -2.70
CA PRO A 219 22.92 34.52 -2.16
C PRO A 219 23.91 34.81 -1.02
N LYS A 220 24.21 33.78 -0.22
CA LYS A 220 25.21 33.83 0.83
C LYS A 220 25.92 32.48 0.95
N PRO A 221 27.28 32.46 1.08
CA PRO A 221 27.99 31.23 1.43
C PRO A 221 27.46 30.67 2.76
N SER A 222 27.19 29.41 2.78
CA SER A 222 26.52 28.74 3.89
C SER A 222 27.22 27.45 4.26
N VAL A 223 26.97 26.95 5.48
CA VAL A 223 27.55 25.70 5.96
C VAL A 223 26.46 24.69 6.25
N ASP A 224 26.63 23.49 5.69
CA ASP A 224 25.90 22.28 6.03
C ASP A 224 26.88 21.23 6.54
N THR A 225 26.56 20.57 7.64
CA THR A 225 27.40 19.47 8.11
C THR A 225 26.57 18.23 8.44
N GLY A 226 27.18 17.06 8.26
CA GLY A 226 26.55 15.79 8.57
C GLY A 226 27.51 14.82 9.24
N MET A 227 27.23 14.47 10.51
CA MET A 227 27.94 13.45 11.26
C MET A 227 26.99 12.30 11.58
N GLY A 228 27.31 11.07 11.19
CA GLY A 228 26.50 9.90 11.53
C GLY A 228 26.57 9.58 13.01
N LEU A 229 25.44 9.64 13.75
CA LEU A 229 25.40 9.30 15.16
C LEU A 229 25.90 7.87 15.41
N GLU A 230 25.50 6.93 14.59
CA GLU A 230 25.89 5.52 14.71
C GLU A 230 27.42 5.34 14.55
N ARG A 231 28.02 6.06 13.60
CA ARG A 231 29.47 6.00 13.36
C ARG A 231 30.28 6.55 14.53
N ILE A 232 29.94 7.74 15.01
CA ILE A 232 30.65 8.33 16.16
C ILE A 232 30.40 7.54 17.47
N SER A 233 29.21 6.94 17.60
CA SER A 233 28.87 6.05 18.71
C SER A 233 29.74 4.80 18.72
N ALA A 234 29.97 4.16 17.58
CA ALA A 234 30.84 3.00 17.47
C ALA A 234 32.26 3.33 17.94
N ILE A 235 32.81 4.45 17.50
CA ILE A 235 34.14 4.92 17.94
C ILE A 235 34.16 5.17 19.46
N LYS A 236 33.17 5.86 20.00
CA LYS A 236 33.11 6.19 21.44
C LYS A 236 32.84 4.99 22.34
N GLN A 237 32.24 3.94 21.81
CA GLN A 237 32.02 2.67 22.52
C GLN A 237 33.15 1.67 22.30
N GLY A 238 34.14 2.01 21.44
CA GLY A 238 35.34 1.19 21.21
C GLY A 238 35.06 -0.06 20.40
N VAL A 239 34.09 0.02 19.47
CA VAL A 239 33.68 -1.07 18.57
C VAL A 239 33.92 -0.69 17.12
N HIS A 240 34.00 -1.68 16.20
CA HIS A 240 34.33 -1.47 14.78
C HIS A 240 33.13 -1.41 13.89
N THR A 241 31.99 -1.95 14.32
CA THR A 241 30.78 -1.94 13.52
C THR A 241 29.66 -1.19 14.24
N ASN A 242 28.88 -0.44 13.50
CA ASN A 242 27.71 0.27 14.02
C ASN A 242 26.68 -0.69 14.68
N TYR A 243 26.64 -1.96 14.26
CA TYR A 243 25.76 -2.96 14.86
C TYR A 243 26.15 -3.39 16.28
N GLU A 244 27.33 -3.01 16.75
CA GLU A 244 27.80 -3.30 18.13
C GLU A 244 27.51 -2.16 19.11
N ILE A 245 26.96 -1.01 18.67
CA ILE A 245 26.58 0.07 19.57
C ILE A 245 25.37 -0.30 20.44
N ASP A 246 25.20 0.43 21.52
CA ASP A 246 24.15 0.24 22.52
C ASP A 246 22.75 0.08 21.93
N ILE A 247 22.31 0.97 21.01
CA ILE A 247 21.00 0.94 20.38
C ILE A 247 20.82 -0.37 19.59
N PHE A 248 21.79 -0.72 18.74
CA PHE A 248 21.68 -1.93 17.92
C PHE A 248 21.77 -3.20 18.76
N GLN A 249 22.63 -3.24 19.79
CA GLN A 249 22.75 -4.41 20.65
C GLN A 249 21.46 -4.68 21.45
N ALA A 250 20.75 -3.64 21.88
CA ALA A 250 19.44 -3.79 22.50
C ALA A 250 18.41 -4.37 21.54
N LEU A 251 18.37 -3.88 20.30
CA LEU A 251 17.44 -4.36 19.28
C LEU A 251 17.79 -5.77 18.78
N ILE A 252 19.08 -6.08 18.61
CA ILE A 252 19.56 -7.42 18.22
C ILE A 252 19.17 -8.46 19.29
N LYS A 253 19.34 -8.14 20.57
CA LYS A 253 18.92 -9.02 21.67
C LYS A 253 17.41 -9.24 21.65
N ALA A 254 16.61 -8.19 21.52
CA ALA A 254 15.17 -8.30 21.43
C ALA A 254 14.73 -9.16 20.23
N ALA A 255 15.37 -9.00 19.06
CA ALA A 255 15.10 -9.80 17.87
C ALA A 255 15.53 -11.27 18.09
N ALA A 256 16.67 -11.53 18.71
CA ALA A 256 17.16 -12.87 19.01
C ALA A 256 16.20 -13.62 19.96
N GLU A 257 15.75 -12.93 21.03
CA GLU A 257 14.75 -13.48 21.96
C GLU A 257 13.43 -13.85 21.26
N ARG A 258 12.94 -12.97 20.39
CA ARG A 258 11.70 -13.23 19.64
C ARG A 258 11.86 -14.37 18.62
N CYS A 259 13.02 -14.47 17.99
CA CYS A 259 13.32 -15.54 17.03
C CYS A 259 13.83 -16.83 17.70
N SER A 260 14.02 -16.86 19.04
CA SER A 260 14.63 -17.98 19.77
C SER A 260 15.96 -18.41 19.15
N TYR A 261 16.84 -17.44 18.89
CA TYR A 261 18.11 -17.63 18.20
C TYR A 261 19.29 -17.10 19.03
N ASP A 262 20.30 -17.94 19.25
CA ASP A 262 21.35 -17.66 20.25
C ASP A 262 22.56 -16.88 19.70
N ASP A 263 22.86 -17.00 18.40
CA ASP A 263 24.01 -16.30 17.78
C ASP A 263 23.67 -14.85 17.46
N LEU A 264 24.04 -13.96 18.37
CA LEU A 264 23.82 -12.51 18.24
C LEU A 264 24.63 -11.85 17.10
N GLN A 265 25.64 -12.54 16.53
CA GLN A 265 26.45 -12.02 15.44
C GLN A 265 25.84 -12.32 14.06
N HIS A 266 24.76 -13.09 14.02
CA HIS A 266 24.15 -13.50 12.76
C HIS A 266 23.60 -12.30 11.99
N LYS A 267 23.96 -12.18 10.70
CA LYS A 267 23.57 -11.04 9.83
C LYS A 267 22.08 -10.75 9.77
N SER A 268 21.24 -11.78 9.86
CA SER A 268 19.79 -11.60 9.84
C SER A 268 19.27 -10.79 11.03
N LEU A 269 19.88 -10.90 12.20
CA LEU A 269 19.52 -10.08 13.37
C LEU A 269 19.89 -8.62 13.17
N ARG A 270 21.01 -8.34 12.49
CA ARG A 270 21.42 -6.97 12.13
C ARG A 270 20.42 -6.33 11.18
N VAL A 271 19.97 -7.08 10.16
CA VAL A 271 18.92 -6.62 9.21
C VAL A 271 17.62 -6.32 9.95
N ILE A 272 17.17 -7.22 10.83
CA ILE A 272 15.92 -7.03 11.60
C ILE A 272 16.03 -5.80 12.50
N ALA A 273 17.17 -5.60 13.18
CA ALA A 273 17.40 -4.46 14.07
C ALA A 273 17.46 -3.12 13.33
N ASP A 274 18.04 -3.09 12.13
CA ASP A 274 18.00 -1.91 11.25
C ASP A 274 16.58 -1.62 10.78
N HIS A 275 15.89 -2.63 10.29
CA HIS A 275 14.59 -2.49 9.64
C HIS A 275 13.47 -2.11 10.59
N ILE A 276 13.54 -2.53 11.87
CA ILE A 276 12.53 -2.08 12.85
C ILE A 276 12.62 -0.58 13.11
N ARG A 277 13.84 0.02 13.03
CA ARG A 277 14.03 1.47 13.15
C ARG A 277 13.36 2.18 11.96
N SER A 278 13.77 1.86 10.75
CA SER A 278 13.23 2.50 9.53
C SER A 278 11.71 2.34 9.41
N CYS A 279 11.19 1.13 9.59
CA CYS A 279 9.76 0.87 9.48
C CYS A 279 8.94 1.63 10.52
N SER A 280 9.39 1.64 11.77
CA SER A 280 8.66 2.30 12.85
C SER A 280 8.59 3.81 12.67
N PHE A 281 9.70 4.46 12.30
CA PHE A 281 9.72 5.90 12.07
C PHE A 281 8.97 6.30 10.80
N LEU A 282 9.04 5.51 9.72
CA LEU A 282 8.25 5.75 8.53
C LEU A 282 6.74 5.68 8.80
N VAL A 283 6.30 4.69 9.58
CA VAL A 283 4.89 4.59 9.97
C VAL A 283 4.48 5.71 10.91
N ALA A 284 5.33 6.10 11.87
CA ALA A 284 5.08 7.22 12.75
C ALA A 284 4.92 8.54 11.97
N ASP A 285 5.65 8.70 10.87
CA ASP A 285 5.56 9.85 9.95
C ASP A 285 4.46 9.65 8.85
N GLY A 286 3.53 8.71 9.05
CA GLY A 286 2.32 8.55 8.24
C GLY A 286 2.47 7.69 6.98
N VAL A 287 3.61 7.03 6.75
CA VAL A 287 3.77 6.12 5.61
C VAL A 287 3.05 4.80 5.89
N ILE A 288 2.22 4.37 4.95
CA ILE A 288 1.48 3.10 5.02
C ILE A 288 1.98 2.15 3.92
N PRO A 289 2.16 0.84 4.21
CA PRO A 289 2.54 -0.14 3.19
C PRO A 289 1.58 -0.13 2.00
N SER A 290 2.13 0.05 0.79
CA SER A 290 1.33 0.09 -0.45
C SER A 290 2.09 -0.56 -1.61
N ASN A 291 1.52 -0.53 -2.82
CA ASN A 291 2.15 -1.09 -4.02
C ASN A 291 3.02 -0.08 -4.77
N GLU A 292 3.02 1.19 -4.38
CA GLU A 292 3.69 2.27 -5.11
C GLU A 292 4.36 3.26 -4.15
N GLY A 293 5.34 4.00 -4.67
CA GLY A 293 5.99 5.11 -3.99
C GLY A 293 6.60 4.74 -2.63
N ARG A 294 6.44 5.62 -1.66
CA ARG A 294 6.99 5.48 -0.29
C ARG A 294 6.46 4.24 0.42
N GLY A 295 5.18 3.92 0.24
CA GLY A 295 4.57 2.76 0.86
C GLY A 295 5.09 1.43 0.31
N TYR A 296 5.48 1.38 -0.95
CA TYR A 296 6.15 0.22 -1.54
C TYR A 296 7.52 -0.02 -0.92
N VAL A 297 8.30 1.05 -0.73
CA VAL A 297 9.60 0.95 -0.07
C VAL A 297 9.46 0.45 1.37
N LEU A 298 8.51 1.00 2.14
CA LEU A 298 8.21 0.53 3.49
C LEU A 298 7.83 -0.96 3.49
N ARG A 299 6.93 -1.37 2.62
CA ARG A 299 6.52 -2.79 2.47
C ARG A 299 7.71 -3.69 2.17
N ARG A 300 8.59 -3.26 1.29
CA ARG A 300 9.81 -3.99 0.92
C ARG A 300 10.72 -4.22 2.14
N ILE A 301 10.93 -3.19 2.95
CA ILE A 301 11.75 -3.27 4.18
C ILE A 301 11.10 -4.22 5.20
N ILE A 302 9.78 -4.11 5.43
CA ILE A 302 9.04 -5.00 6.35
C ILE A 302 9.19 -6.46 5.91
N ARG A 303 8.92 -6.77 4.64
CA ARG A 303 9.00 -8.14 4.11
C ARG A 303 10.40 -8.71 4.16
N ARG A 304 11.41 -7.87 3.95
CA ARG A 304 12.81 -8.27 4.10
C ARG A 304 13.13 -8.66 5.54
N ALA A 305 12.68 -7.90 6.52
CA ALA A 305 12.84 -8.24 7.93
C ALA A 305 12.14 -9.56 8.30
N ILE A 306 10.90 -9.76 7.85
CA ILE A 306 10.13 -10.98 8.10
C ILE A 306 10.84 -12.21 7.49
N ARG A 307 11.34 -12.09 6.27
CA ARG A 307 12.12 -13.16 5.62
C ARG A 307 13.39 -13.50 6.41
N HIS A 308 14.07 -12.51 6.94
CA HIS A 308 15.25 -12.75 7.78
C HIS A 308 14.88 -13.45 9.10
N GLY A 309 13.75 -13.14 9.70
CA GLY A 309 13.20 -13.90 10.83
C GLY A 309 12.89 -15.35 10.47
N HIS A 310 12.23 -15.57 9.33
CA HIS A 310 11.96 -16.92 8.82
C HIS A 310 13.27 -17.72 8.59
N LYS A 311 14.32 -17.08 8.09
CA LYS A 311 15.66 -17.69 7.92
C LYS A 311 16.29 -18.11 9.24
N LEU A 312 15.97 -17.41 10.35
CA LEU A 312 16.38 -17.80 11.70
C LEU A 312 15.51 -18.89 12.32
N GLY A 313 14.52 -19.41 11.58
CA GLY A 313 13.60 -20.45 12.02
C GLY A 313 12.31 -19.94 12.67
N GLN A 314 12.09 -18.64 12.72
CA GLN A 314 10.86 -18.07 13.25
C GLN A 314 9.66 -18.35 12.34
N LYS A 315 8.63 -19.00 12.88
CA LYS A 315 7.41 -19.36 12.14
C LYS A 315 6.19 -18.52 12.51
N GLY A 316 6.26 -17.82 13.63
CA GLY A 316 5.18 -16.95 14.11
C GLY A 316 5.44 -15.47 13.79
N LEU A 317 4.47 -14.63 14.10
CA LEU A 317 4.60 -13.19 14.03
C LEU A 317 5.56 -12.70 15.12
N PHE A 318 6.45 -11.79 14.80
CA PHE A 318 7.47 -11.30 15.73
C PHE A 318 7.88 -9.84 15.51
N PHE A 319 7.79 -9.36 14.27
CA PHE A 319 8.42 -8.09 13.88
C PHE A 319 7.77 -6.90 14.58
N ALA A 320 6.43 -6.87 14.62
CA ALA A 320 5.69 -5.84 15.33
C ALA A 320 5.97 -5.82 16.85
N ASP A 321 6.37 -6.95 17.42
CA ASP A 321 6.66 -7.08 18.85
C ASP A 321 8.03 -6.49 19.26
N LEU A 322 8.83 -6.04 18.27
CA LEU A 322 10.10 -5.35 18.49
C LEU A 322 9.92 -3.84 18.72
N VAL A 323 8.77 -3.27 18.36
CA VAL A 323 8.49 -1.83 18.50
C VAL A 323 8.68 -1.32 19.94
N PRO A 324 8.23 -2.01 21.01
CA PRO A 324 8.48 -1.58 22.37
C PRO A 324 9.97 -1.48 22.73
N ALA A 325 10.80 -2.40 22.21
CA ALA A 325 12.25 -2.35 22.43
C ALA A 325 12.87 -1.11 21.75
N LEU A 326 12.41 -0.76 20.55
CA LEU A 326 12.82 0.46 19.87
C LEU A 326 12.39 1.72 20.64
N VAL A 327 11.15 1.76 21.10
CA VAL A 327 10.62 2.88 21.89
C VAL A 327 11.43 3.08 23.18
N ALA A 328 11.85 2.00 23.83
CA ALA A 328 12.70 2.07 25.02
C ALA A 328 14.08 2.71 24.73
N GLN A 329 14.63 2.51 23.52
CA GLN A 329 15.93 3.06 23.12
C GLN A 329 15.85 4.49 22.60
N MET A 330 14.82 4.83 21.82
CA MET A 330 14.76 6.07 21.05
C MET A 330 13.60 6.99 21.44
N GLY A 331 12.65 6.53 22.24
CA GLY A 331 11.42 7.27 22.57
C GLY A 331 11.66 8.57 23.34
N SER A 332 12.72 8.64 24.15
CA SER A 332 13.08 9.87 24.87
C SER A 332 13.50 11.01 23.94
N ALA A 333 14.18 10.68 22.84
CA ALA A 333 14.58 11.66 21.82
C ALA A 333 13.44 11.97 20.81
N TYR A 334 12.53 11.02 20.64
CA TYR A 334 11.45 11.10 19.65
C TYR A 334 10.08 10.77 20.26
N PRO A 335 9.45 11.74 20.97
CA PRO A 335 8.16 11.53 21.64
C PRO A 335 7.02 11.10 20.69
N ASP A 336 7.11 11.46 19.40
CA ASP A 336 6.13 11.09 18.40
C ASP A 336 6.12 9.58 18.11
N LEU A 337 7.28 8.92 18.19
CA LEU A 337 7.37 7.46 18.14
C LEU A 337 6.62 6.81 19.31
N VAL A 338 6.70 7.39 20.51
CA VAL A 338 5.98 6.90 21.70
C VAL A 338 4.49 7.01 21.50
N LYS A 339 4.00 8.16 21.01
CA LYS A 339 2.58 8.39 20.72
C LYS A 339 2.05 7.44 19.66
N ALA A 340 2.86 7.19 18.62
CA ALA A 340 2.49 6.34 17.49
C ALA A 340 2.68 4.83 17.77
N GLN A 341 3.22 4.40 18.89
CA GLN A 341 3.62 3.00 19.15
C GLN A 341 2.52 1.99 18.82
N ALA A 342 1.30 2.19 19.29
CA ALA A 342 0.18 1.27 19.04
C ALA A 342 -0.17 1.18 17.56
N GLN A 343 -0.17 2.31 16.84
CA GLN A 343 -0.42 2.37 15.41
C GLN A 343 0.68 1.67 14.63
N VAL A 344 1.95 1.94 14.97
CA VAL A 344 3.11 1.29 14.35
C VAL A 344 3.01 -0.23 14.49
N GLN A 345 2.76 -0.73 15.70
CA GLN A 345 2.59 -2.16 15.95
C GLN A 345 1.46 -2.76 15.11
N LYS A 346 0.32 -2.06 15.01
CA LYS A 346 -0.85 -2.51 14.25
C LYS A 346 -0.54 -2.60 12.75
N VAL A 347 0.08 -1.57 12.17
CA VAL A 347 0.48 -1.53 10.75
C VAL A 347 1.48 -2.64 10.42
N LEU A 348 2.54 -2.77 11.22
CA LEU A 348 3.56 -3.80 11.00
C LEU A 348 2.98 -5.20 11.13
N ARG A 349 2.13 -5.44 12.12
CA ARG A 349 1.47 -6.74 12.34
C ARG A 349 0.55 -7.13 11.18
N THR A 350 -0.23 -6.18 10.67
CA THR A 350 -1.13 -6.42 9.52
C THR A 350 -0.34 -6.82 8.27
N GLU A 351 0.75 -6.12 7.96
CA GLU A 351 1.59 -6.46 6.80
C GLU A 351 2.32 -7.80 7.01
N GLU A 352 2.77 -8.08 8.23
CA GLU A 352 3.39 -9.34 8.61
C GLU A 352 2.41 -10.52 8.46
N GLU A 353 1.18 -10.40 8.95
CA GLU A 353 0.12 -11.41 8.80
C GLU A 353 -0.23 -11.66 7.33
N GLN A 354 -0.29 -10.62 6.52
CA GLN A 354 -0.57 -10.75 5.09
C GLN A 354 0.56 -11.47 4.37
N PHE A 355 1.80 -11.12 4.66
CA PHE A 355 2.96 -11.73 4.01
C PHE A 355 3.18 -13.17 4.48
N ALA A 356 2.95 -13.48 5.75
CA ALA A 356 3.06 -14.84 6.31
C ALA A 356 2.18 -15.85 5.55
N LYS A 357 0.99 -15.45 5.06
CA LYS A 357 0.08 -16.32 4.30
C LYS A 357 0.69 -16.83 2.99
N THR A 358 1.60 -16.08 2.40
CA THR A 358 2.20 -16.38 1.09
C THR A 358 3.67 -16.72 1.16
N LEU A 359 4.36 -16.36 2.24
CA LEU A 359 5.80 -16.56 2.42
C LEU A 359 6.23 -18.02 2.27
N ASP A 360 5.62 -18.94 3.02
CA ASP A 360 5.98 -20.36 2.98
C ASP A 360 5.79 -20.97 1.58
N LYS A 361 4.69 -20.60 0.91
CA LYS A 361 4.42 -21.10 -0.45
C LYS A 361 5.39 -20.50 -1.46
N GLY A 362 5.66 -19.21 -1.39
CA GLY A 362 6.61 -18.53 -2.25
C GLY A 362 8.03 -19.06 -2.07
N MET A 363 8.47 -19.24 -0.83
CA MET A 363 9.77 -19.83 -0.52
C MET A 363 9.89 -21.26 -1.07
N LYS A 364 8.86 -22.09 -0.89
CA LYS A 364 8.85 -23.47 -1.42
C LYS A 364 8.97 -23.49 -2.94
N ILE A 365 8.23 -22.65 -3.65
CA ILE A 365 8.31 -22.54 -5.10
C ILE A 365 9.70 -22.11 -5.54
N LEU A 366 10.26 -21.09 -4.87
CA LEU A 366 11.60 -20.60 -5.16
C LEU A 366 12.65 -21.72 -4.95
N GLU A 367 12.60 -22.43 -3.84
CA GLU A 367 13.50 -23.55 -3.54
C GLU A 367 13.39 -24.69 -4.58
N GLU A 368 12.16 -25.06 -4.97
CA GLU A 368 11.93 -26.08 -6.00
C GLU A 368 12.48 -25.66 -7.37
N GLN A 369 12.42 -24.37 -7.70
CA GLN A 369 12.96 -23.85 -8.96
C GLN A 369 14.49 -23.71 -8.90
N LEU A 370 15.03 -23.25 -7.77
CA LEU A 370 16.47 -23.21 -7.53
C LEU A 370 17.13 -24.59 -7.63
N ALA A 371 16.46 -25.62 -7.13
CA ALA A 371 16.94 -27.00 -7.24
C ALA A 371 16.97 -27.55 -8.68
N LYS A 372 16.20 -26.94 -9.60
CA LYS A 372 16.09 -27.32 -11.01
C LYS A 372 16.85 -26.37 -11.94
N LEU A 373 17.40 -25.30 -11.39
CA LEU A 373 18.05 -24.25 -12.18
C LEU A 373 19.32 -24.79 -12.83
N ASP A 374 19.37 -24.72 -14.16
CA ASP A 374 20.55 -25.00 -14.95
C ASP A 374 21.17 -23.67 -15.38
N GLY A 375 22.15 -23.20 -14.60
CA GLY A 375 22.80 -21.90 -14.79
C GLY A 375 22.80 -21.01 -13.54
N ALA A 376 23.25 -19.75 -13.71
CA ALA A 376 23.44 -18.81 -12.61
C ALA A 376 22.40 -17.67 -12.60
N VAL A 377 21.36 -17.73 -13.45
CA VAL A 377 20.37 -16.66 -13.59
C VAL A 377 18.96 -17.19 -13.37
N LEU A 378 18.23 -16.62 -12.43
CA LEU A 378 16.82 -16.91 -12.19
C LEU A 378 15.96 -16.29 -13.31
N PRO A 379 15.05 -17.06 -13.94
CA PRO A 379 14.19 -16.56 -15.00
C PRO A 379 13.27 -15.42 -14.55
N GLY A 380 13.09 -14.40 -15.40
CA GLY A 380 12.27 -13.23 -15.10
C GLY A 380 10.78 -13.52 -14.89
N ASP A 381 10.23 -14.55 -15.55
CA ASP A 381 8.86 -15.02 -15.35
C ASP A 381 8.63 -15.63 -13.96
N LEU A 382 9.61 -16.33 -13.40
CA LEU A 382 9.59 -16.79 -12.02
C LEU A 382 9.63 -15.63 -11.05
N VAL A 383 10.53 -14.66 -11.28
CA VAL A 383 10.64 -13.44 -10.45
C VAL A 383 9.33 -12.66 -10.48
N PHE A 384 8.72 -12.51 -11.65
CA PHE A 384 7.41 -11.88 -11.82
C PHE A 384 6.30 -12.63 -11.06
N LYS A 385 6.24 -13.95 -11.18
CA LYS A 385 5.26 -14.78 -10.46
C LYS A 385 5.41 -14.67 -8.94
N LEU A 386 6.64 -14.66 -8.44
CA LEU A 386 6.91 -14.47 -7.01
C LEU A 386 6.44 -13.08 -6.54
N HIS A 387 6.66 -12.04 -7.36
CA HIS A 387 6.22 -10.69 -7.06
C HIS A 387 4.69 -10.55 -7.12
N ASP A 388 4.09 -10.89 -8.23
CA ASP A 388 2.66 -10.68 -8.51
C ASP A 388 1.74 -11.54 -7.63
N THR A 389 2.05 -12.85 -7.53
CA THR A 389 1.16 -13.83 -6.88
C THR A 389 1.47 -14.02 -5.40
N PHE A 390 2.75 -13.98 -5.02
CA PHE A 390 3.17 -14.27 -3.64
C PHE A 390 3.65 -13.04 -2.89
N GLY A 391 3.70 -11.88 -3.55
CA GLY A 391 4.05 -10.62 -2.93
C GLY A 391 5.52 -10.55 -2.52
N PHE A 392 6.42 -11.28 -3.19
CA PHE A 392 7.85 -11.14 -3.01
C PHE A 392 8.34 -9.92 -3.78
N PRO A 393 8.81 -8.85 -3.12
CA PRO A 393 9.48 -7.79 -3.83
C PRO A 393 10.67 -8.34 -4.64
N VAL A 394 10.93 -7.75 -5.79
CA VAL A 394 12.03 -8.20 -6.67
C VAL A 394 13.37 -8.22 -5.96
N ASP A 395 13.63 -7.22 -5.10
CA ASP A 395 14.85 -7.16 -4.29
C ASP A 395 14.98 -8.32 -3.30
N LEU A 396 13.85 -8.78 -2.73
CA LEU A 396 13.85 -9.94 -1.84
C LEU A 396 14.27 -11.21 -2.59
N THR A 397 13.77 -11.37 -3.81
CA THR A 397 14.17 -12.48 -4.68
C THR A 397 15.64 -12.35 -5.08
N ASN A 398 16.10 -11.14 -5.36
CA ASN A 398 17.50 -10.84 -5.67
C ASN A 398 18.43 -11.11 -4.47
N ASP A 399 18.06 -10.72 -3.26
CA ASP A 399 18.80 -11.02 -2.04
C ASP A 399 18.98 -12.54 -1.85
N ILE A 400 17.90 -13.32 -2.11
CA ILE A 400 17.94 -14.78 -1.99
C ILE A 400 18.85 -15.39 -3.08
N ALA A 401 18.82 -14.84 -4.28
CA ALA A 401 19.68 -15.24 -5.38
C ALA A 401 21.18 -14.96 -5.06
N ARG A 402 21.48 -13.73 -4.63
CA ARG A 402 22.85 -13.32 -4.25
C ARG A 402 23.42 -14.16 -3.08
N GLU A 403 22.61 -14.57 -2.12
CA GLU A 403 23.05 -15.46 -1.03
C GLU A 403 23.54 -16.83 -1.53
N ARG A 404 23.26 -17.17 -2.80
CA ARG A 404 23.60 -18.42 -3.47
C ARG A 404 24.49 -18.22 -4.71
N ASP A 405 25.09 -17.05 -4.81
CA ASP A 405 25.92 -16.64 -5.96
C ASP A 405 25.17 -16.68 -7.31
N LEU A 406 23.87 -16.39 -7.28
CA LEU A 406 23.00 -16.29 -8.45
C LEU A 406 22.60 -14.85 -8.74
N SER A 407 22.15 -14.58 -9.97
CA SER A 407 21.52 -13.33 -10.38
C SER A 407 20.08 -13.56 -10.82
N ILE A 408 19.34 -12.47 -11.08
CA ILE A 408 17.97 -12.50 -11.61
C ILE A 408 17.94 -11.88 -13.01
N ASP A 409 17.04 -12.36 -13.88
CA ASP A 409 16.75 -11.75 -15.18
C ASP A 409 15.82 -10.54 -14.99
N LEU A 410 16.42 -9.40 -14.59
CA LEU A 410 15.70 -8.16 -14.33
C LEU A 410 15.02 -7.59 -15.59
N PRO A 411 15.65 -7.57 -16.80
CA PRO A 411 14.99 -7.09 -18.01
C PRO A 411 13.70 -7.82 -18.35
N ALA A 412 13.70 -9.16 -18.31
CA ALA A 412 12.51 -9.97 -18.57
C ALA A 412 11.41 -9.75 -17.52
N TYR A 413 11.78 -9.56 -16.25
CA TYR A 413 10.84 -9.16 -15.20
C TYR A 413 10.20 -7.80 -15.48
N GLU A 414 10.98 -6.79 -15.88
CA GLU A 414 10.49 -5.44 -16.17
C GLU A 414 9.53 -5.40 -17.36
N GLU A 415 9.78 -6.21 -18.39
CA GLU A 415 8.85 -6.35 -19.53
C GLU A 415 7.49 -6.90 -19.09
N LEU A 416 7.47 -7.92 -18.25
CA LEU A 416 6.24 -8.50 -17.71
C LEU A 416 5.48 -7.49 -16.82
N MET A 417 6.21 -6.71 -16.03
CA MET A 417 5.62 -5.64 -15.21
C MET A 417 5.01 -4.53 -16.07
N LYS A 418 5.63 -4.15 -17.18
CA LYS A 418 5.08 -3.17 -18.13
C LYS A 418 3.81 -3.70 -18.78
N ALA A 419 3.80 -4.96 -19.21
CA ALA A 419 2.62 -5.60 -19.79
C ALA A 419 1.45 -5.65 -18.81
N GLN A 420 1.70 -5.98 -17.54
CA GLN A 420 0.68 -5.97 -16.50
C GLN A 420 0.10 -4.57 -16.26
N LYS A 421 0.97 -3.54 -16.15
CA LYS A 421 0.52 -2.15 -15.98
C LYS A 421 -0.32 -1.68 -17.16
N ALA A 422 0.06 -2.02 -18.38
CA ALA A 422 -0.72 -1.69 -19.58
C ALA A 422 -2.10 -2.37 -19.59
N SER A 423 -2.21 -3.58 -19.06
CA SER A 423 -3.51 -4.31 -18.97
C SER A 423 -4.39 -3.84 -17.80
N ALA A 424 -3.81 -3.28 -16.75
CA ALA A 424 -4.52 -2.76 -15.57
C ALA A 424 -4.94 -1.28 -15.71
N GLY A 425 -4.33 -0.53 -16.63
CA GLY A 425 -4.59 0.88 -16.88
C GLY A 425 -5.74 1.08 -17.86
N GLY A 426 -6.96 1.11 -17.35
CA GLY A 426 -8.15 1.52 -18.10
C GLY A 426 -8.24 3.02 -18.35
N ASP A 427 -7.21 3.66 -18.81
CA ASP A 427 -7.22 5.04 -19.30
C ASP A 427 -7.09 5.07 -20.84
N GLN A 428 -7.99 4.33 -21.49
CA GLN A 428 -8.25 4.52 -22.92
C GLN A 428 -9.37 5.56 -23.03
N PHE A 429 -8.99 6.79 -23.37
CA PHE A 429 -9.76 7.94 -23.84
C PHE A 429 -9.42 9.25 -23.14
N GLN A 430 -8.14 9.54 -22.92
CA GLN A 430 -7.70 10.93 -22.92
C GLN A 430 -7.19 11.25 -24.31
N VAL A 431 -8.07 11.79 -25.15
CA VAL A 431 -7.62 12.56 -26.32
C VAL A 431 -6.94 13.79 -25.74
N ASP A 432 -5.63 13.89 -25.90
CA ASP A 432 -4.83 15.03 -25.43
C ASP A 432 -5.09 16.23 -26.34
N TYR A 433 -6.16 16.96 -26.04
CA TYR A 433 -6.54 18.18 -26.76
C TYR A 433 -5.53 19.32 -26.58
N THR A 434 -4.60 19.21 -25.65
CA THR A 434 -3.60 20.26 -25.37
C THR A 434 -2.57 20.43 -26.49
N LYS A 435 -2.38 19.41 -27.33
CA LYS A 435 -1.44 19.48 -28.46
C LYS A 435 -2.02 20.11 -29.72
N THR A 436 -3.34 20.22 -29.81
CA THR A 436 -4.03 20.65 -31.04
C THR A 436 -4.57 22.08 -30.98
N LEU A 437 -4.75 22.64 -29.78
CA LEU A 437 -5.27 24.00 -29.59
C LEU A 437 -4.20 24.93 -29.03
N SER A 438 -3.59 25.75 -29.91
CA SER A 438 -2.75 26.86 -29.51
C SER A 438 -3.63 28.13 -29.43
N LEU A 439 -4.39 28.27 -28.33
CA LEU A 439 -5.20 29.44 -28.06
C LEU A 439 -4.45 30.43 -27.16
N GLU A 440 -4.55 31.73 -27.47
CA GLU A 440 -4.04 32.77 -26.58
C GLU A 440 -5.06 33.09 -25.47
N GLY A 441 -4.56 33.43 -24.27
CA GLY A 441 -5.42 33.80 -23.13
C GLY A 441 -5.83 32.63 -22.26
N GLN A 442 -6.89 32.79 -21.48
CA GLN A 442 -7.44 31.81 -20.56
C GLN A 442 -8.97 31.98 -20.45
N THR A 443 -9.66 30.91 -20.08
CA THR A 443 -11.09 30.97 -19.76
C THR A 443 -11.29 31.46 -18.33
N GLN A 444 -12.04 32.56 -18.15
CA GLN A 444 -12.43 33.09 -16.85
C GLN A 444 -13.63 32.28 -16.31
N PHE A 445 -13.46 31.67 -15.14
CA PHE A 445 -14.53 30.91 -14.48
C PHE A 445 -15.32 31.83 -13.52
N GLU A 446 -16.62 31.98 -13.74
CA GLU A 446 -17.54 32.77 -12.93
C GLU A 446 -18.55 31.94 -12.13
N GLY A 447 -18.50 30.61 -12.27
CA GLY A 447 -19.49 29.67 -11.76
C GLY A 447 -19.40 29.33 -10.26
N TYR A 448 -18.68 30.12 -9.45
CA TYR A 448 -18.76 29.97 -7.99
C TYR A 448 -20.01 30.57 -7.40
N GLU A 449 -20.43 31.71 -7.95
CA GLU A 449 -21.59 32.48 -7.47
C GLU A 449 -22.78 32.34 -8.40
N ASP A 450 -22.54 32.34 -9.72
CA ASP A 450 -23.55 32.39 -10.75
C ASP A 450 -23.62 31.10 -11.56
N LEU A 451 -24.82 30.68 -11.91
CA LEU A 451 -25.08 29.51 -12.79
C LEU A 451 -25.23 29.92 -14.25
N THR A 452 -25.10 31.18 -14.54
CA THR A 452 -25.23 31.75 -15.89
C THR A 452 -24.15 32.78 -16.13
N ALA A 453 -23.48 32.72 -17.28
CA ALA A 453 -22.48 33.67 -17.69
C ALA A 453 -22.62 33.97 -19.19
N GLU A 454 -22.25 35.21 -19.61
CA GLU A 454 -22.09 35.54 -21.02
C GLU A 454 -20.60 35.47 -21.39
N GLY A 455 -20.26 34.68 -22.43
CA GLY A 455 -18.90 34.57 -22.91
C GLY A 455 -18.82 34.52 -24.44
N GLN A 456 -17.73 35.04 -24.97
CA GLN A 456 -17.46 34.97 -26.40
C GLN A 456 -16.90 33.60 -26.79
N ILE A 457 -17.40 33.02 -27.88
CA ILE A 457 -16.85 31.77 -28.43
C ILE A 457 -15.47 32.10 -29.04
N VAL A 458 -14.42 31.56 -28.46
CA VAL A 458 -13.03 31.78 -28.90
C VAL A 458 -12.56 30.66 -29.81
N ALA A 459 -13.15 29.47 -29.70
CA ALA A 459 -12.88 28.35 -30.60
C ALA A 459 -14.05 27.35 -30.65
N LEU A 460 -14.19 26.69 -31.79
CA LEU A 460 -15.03 25.53 -32.04
C LEU A 460 -14.14 24.40 -32.53
N VAL A 461 -14.34 23.18 -31.98
CA VAL A 461 -13.53 22.00 -32.33
C VAL A 461 -14.47 20.85 -32.69
N VAL A 462 -14.37 20.36 -33.92
CA VAL A 462 -15.12 19.20 -34.44
C VAL A 462 -14.11 18.12 -34.79
N ASP A 463 -14.29 16.91 -34.27
CA ASP A 463 -13.42 15.76 -34.51
C ASP A 463 -11.92 16.04 -34.22
N GLY A 464 -11.65 16.93 -33.27
CA GLY A 464 -10.29 17.32 -32.89
C GLY A 464 -9.66 18.45 -33.70
N GLU A 465 -10.36 18.95 -34.72
CA GLU A 465 -9.89 20.03 -35.61
C GLU A 465 -10.65 21.33 -35.34
N PRO A 466 -9.97 22.50 -35.30
CA PRO A 466 -10.62 23.79 -35.14
C PRO A 466 -11.42 24.14 -36.38
N VAL A 467 -12.65 24.70 -36.17
CA VAL A 467 -13.55 25.14 -37.24
C VAL A 467 -14.05 26.55 -36.92
N GLU A 468 -14.41 27.31 -37.99
CA GLU A 468 -14.96 28.64 -37.84
C GLU A 468 -16.45 28.66 -37.49
N SER A 469 -17.18 27.58 -37.83
CA SER A 469 -18.63 27.47 -37.60
C SER A 469 -19.06 26.03 -37.47
N ALA A 470 -20.17 25.77 -36.75
CA ALA A 470 -20.81 24.47 -36.59
C ALA A 470 -22.32 24.57 -36.83
N LYS A 471 -22.95 23.45 -37.21
CA LYS A 471 -24.36 23.37 -37.56
C LYS A 471 -25.12 22.40 -36.67
N ALA A 472 -26.45 22.54 -36.65
CA ALA A 472 -27.30 21.63 -35.91
C ALA A 472 -27.03 20.17 -36.28
N GLY A 473 -26.83 19.32 -35.27
CA GLY A 473 -26.45 17.90 -35.37
C GLY A 473 -24.95 17.63 -35.12
N ASP A 474 -24.11 18.64 -35.17
CA ASP A 474 -22.67 18.47 -34.93
C ASP A 474 -22.38 18.17 -33.44
N SER A 475 -21.53 17.19 -33.21
CA SER A 475 -20.88 16.93 -31.91
C SER A 475 -19.57 17.70 -31.88
N LEU A 476 -19.37 18.60 -30.91
CA LEU A 476 -18.21 19.49 -30.88
C LEU A 476 -17.83 19.89 -29.46
N SER A 477 -16.69 20.52 -29.36
CA SER A 477 -16.26 21.24 -28.17
C SER A 477 -16.29 22.76 -28.42
N VAL A 478 -16.89 23.51 -27.52
CA VAL A 478 -16.96 24.99 -27.58
C VAL A 478 -16.05 25.55 -26.51
N VAL A 479 -15.19 26.50 -26.86
CA VAL A 479 -14.34 27.22 -25.92
C VAL A 479 -14.85 28.64 -25.80
N LEU A 480 -15.05 29.10 -24.54
CA LEU A 480 -15.47 30.44 -24.20
C LEU A 480 -14.34 31.19 -23.49
N ASP A 481 -14.27 32.53 -23.68
CA ASP A 481 -13.38 33.39 -22.88
C ASP A 481 -13.83 33.48 -21.41
N ARG A 482 -15.14 33.26 -21.15
CA ARG A 482 -15.78 33.37 -19.86
C ARG A 482 -16.90 32.36 -19.73
N THR A 483 -17.04 31.68 -18.57
CA THR A 483 -18.07 30.64 -18.40
C THR A 483 -18.48 30.44 -16.93
N ALA A 484 -19.74 30.01 -16.72
CA ALA A 484 -20.24 29.50 -15.46
C ALA A 484 -20.02 28.00 -15.26
N PHE A 485 -19.59 27.28 -16.30
CA PHE A 485 -19.39 25.82 -16.23
C PHE A 485 -18.10 25.48 -15.52
N TYR A 486 -18.18 24.65 -14.49
CA TYR A 486 -17.02 24.05 -13.84
C TYR A 486 -16.43 22.96 -14.74
N ALA A 487 -15.13 23.05 -15.01
CA ALA A 487 -14.44 22.00 -15.75
C ALA A 487 -13.92 20.93 -14.80
N ASN A 488 -14.07 19.65 -15.19
CA ASN A 488 -13.63 18.47 -14.45
C ASN A 488 -12.22 18.69 -13.87
N SER A 489 -12.10 18.69 -12.54
CA SER A 489 -10.87 18.91 -11.81
C SER A 489 -11.02 18.48 -10.36
N GLY A 490 -9.91 18.06 -9.70
CA GLY A 490 -9.89 17.75 -8.26
C GLY A 490 -10.86 16.64 -7.84
N GLY A 491 -11.25 15.75 -8.76
CA GLY A 491 -12.20 14.67 -8.52
C GLY A 491 -13.67 15.06 -8.70
N GLN A 492 -14.01 16.34 -8.88
CA GLN A 492 -15.35 16.77 -9.24
C GLN A 492 -15.53 16.68 -10.75
N VAL A 493 -16.64 16.09 -11.21
CA VAL A 493 -17.03 16.02 -12.63
C VAL A 493 -17.30 17.40 -13.20
N GLY A 494 -17.20 17.54 -14.54
CA GLY A 494 -17.58 18.74 -15.25
C GLY A 494 -19.08 18.97 -15.22
N ASP A 495 -19.50 20.22 -15.33
CA ASP A 495 -20.90 20.58 -15.38
C ASP A 495 -21.57 20.20 -16.70
N THR A 496 -22.88 20.07 -16.61
CA THR A 496 -23.79 19.92 -17.73
C THR A 496 -24.74 21.11 -17.84
N GLY A 497 -25.35 21.28 -19.00
CA GLY A 497 -26.29 22.37 -19.23
C GLY A 497 -26.38 22.75 -20.71
N TYR A 498 -26.46 24.03 -21.02
CA TYR A 498 -26.57 24.44 -22.43
C TYR A 498 -25.95 25.83 -22.67
N LEU A 499 -25.49 26.05 -23.91
CA LEU A 499 -25.12 27.36 -24.43
C LEU A 499 -26.17 27.80 -25.42
N THR A 500 -26.49 29.10 -25.37
CA THR A 500 -27.43 29.72 -26.34
C THR A 500 -26.77 30.88 -27.05
N VAL A 501 -26.95 30.94 -28.40
CA VAL A 501 -26.50 32.07 -29.23
C VAL A 501 -27.68 32.41 -30.13
N GLY A 502 -28.42 33.49 -29.82
CA GLY A 502 -29.67 33.77 -30.47
C GLY A 502 -30.66 32.59 -30.38
N ASP A 503 -31.08 32.04 -31.56
CA ASP A 503 -31.93 30.84 -31.61
C ASP A 503 -31.17 29.50 -31.55
N ALA A 504 -29.86 29.54 -31.60
CA ALA A 504 -29.06 28.34 -31.54
C ALA A 504 -28.96 27.80 -30.08
N ARG A 505 -28.99 26.47 -29.94
CA ARG A 505 -28.89 25.78 -28.64
C ARG A 505 -27.91 24.63 -28.73
N PHE A 506 -26.87 24.70 -27.96
CA PHE A 506 -25.85 23.66 -27.79
C PHE A 506 -26.01 23.01 -26.40
N GLU A 507 -26.22 21.72 -26.36
CA GLU A 507 -26.34 20.93 -25.13
C GLU A 507 -24.96 20.48 -24.69
N VAL A 508 -24.56 20.87 -23.47
CA VAL A 508 -23.29 20.53 -22.87
C VAL A 508 -23.46 19.29 -22.00
N HIS A 509 -22.75 18.22 -22.35
CA HIS A 509 -22.76 16.96 -21.60
C HIS A 509 -21.59 16.82 -20.63
N ASP A 510 -20.49 17.54 -20.86
CA ASP A 510 -19.31 17.54 -20.02
C ASP A 510 -18.51 18.83 -20.22
N CYS A 511 -17.75 19.24 -19.21
CA CYS A 511 -16.83 20.36 -19.29
C CYS A 511 -15.44 19.92 -18.78
N ARG A 512 -14.40 20.14 -19.59
CA ARG A 512 -13.03 19.70 -19.30
C ARG A 512 -12.02 20.82 -19.45
N LYS A 513 -10.88 20.69 -18.77
CA LYS A 513 -9.74 21.60 -18.94
C LYS A 513 -8.86 21.16 -20.11
N ALA A 514 -8.40 22.14 -20.90
CA ALA A 514 -7.33 21.99 -21.87
C ALA A 514 -6.36 23.16 -21.68
N GLY A 515 -5.29 22.95 -20.92
CA GLY A 515 -4.43 24.04 -20.45
C GLY A 515 -5.22 25.03 -19.59
N ASP A 516 -5.21 26.30 -19.95
CA ASP A 516 -5.92 27.38 -19.25
C ASP A 516 -7.35 27.63 -19.79
N HIS A 517 -7.80 26.78 -20.75
CA HIS A 517 -9.13 26.90 -21.35
C HIS A 517 -10.09 25.82 -20.89
N PHE A 518 -11.39 26.11 -20.95
CA PHE A 518 -12.47 25.19 -20.62
C PHE A 518 -13.21 24.80 -21.91
N LEU A 519 -13.27 23.47 -22.14
CA LEU A 519 -13.94 22.87 -23.29
C LEU A 519 -15.33 22.41 -22.87
N HIS A 520 -16.36 23.01 -23.44
CA HIS A 520 -17.75 22.59 -23.28
C HIS A 520 -18.04 21.56 -24.36
N ILE A 521 -18.17 20.30 -23.98
CA ILE A 521 -18.30 19.13 -24.87
C ILE A 521 -19.77 18.77 -24.98
N GLY A 522 -20.29 18.69 -26.21
CA GLY A 522 -21.69 18.40 -26.37
C GLY A 522 -22.17 18.33 -27.82
N VAL A 523 -23.46 18.58 -28.04
CA VAL A 523 -24.12 18.49 -29.35
C VAL A 523 -24.92 19.76 -29.64
N LEU A 524 -24.76 20.33 -30.82
CA LEU A 524 -25.56 21.45 -31.27
C LEU A 524 -26.96 20.96 -31.70
N GLN A 525 -27.96 21.24 -30.86
CA GLN A 525 -29.33 20.77 -31.04
C GLN A 525 -30.07 21.55 -32.11
N LYS A 526 -29.78 22.86 -32.18
CA LYS A 526 -30.51 23.77 -33.07
C LYS A 526 -29.66 24.97 -33.47
N GLY A 527 -29.80 25.44 -34.69
CA GLY A 527 -29.15 26.66 -35.20
C GLY A 527 -27.70 26.43 -35.59
N ASP A 528 -26.96 27.52 -35.76
CA ASP A 528 -25.55 27.51 -36.13
C ASP A 528 -24.71 28.27 -35.05
N LEU A 529 -23.49 27.83 -34.82
CA LEU A 529 -22.50 28.53 -33.99
C LEU A 529 -21.38 29.02 -34.87
N ALA A 530 -20.80 30.18 -34.49
CA ALA A 530 -19.62 30.76 -35.14
C ALA A 530 -18.65 31.29 -34.08
N VAL A 531 -17.36 31.21 -34.39
CA VAL A 531 -16.30 31.84 -33.59
C VAL A 531 -16.55 33.36 -33.53
N GLY A 532 -16.37 33.96 -32.36
CA GLY A 532 -16.63 35.36 -32.11
C GLY A 532 -18.06 35.71 -31.67
N ALA A 533 -19.00 34.78 -31.77
CA ALA A 533 -20.37 34.99 -31.28
C ALA A 533 -20.40 34.97 -29.74
N VAL A 534 -21.34 35.78 -29.17
CA VAL A 534 -21.57 35.80 -27.71
C VAL A 534 -22.58 34.69 -27.37
N ALA A 535 -22.20 33.81 -26.49
CA ALA A 535 -23.02 32.74 -25.98
C ALA A 535 -23.44 33.01 -24.53
N THR A 536 -24.69 32.72 -24.19
CA THR A 536 -25.13 32.63 -22.80
C THR A 536 -24.96 31.17 -22.35
N ALA A 537 -24.08 30.98 -21.41
CA ALA A 537 -23.78 29.69 -20.77
C ALA A 537 -24.71 29.50 -19.57
N VAL A 538 -25.50 28.43 -19.54
CA VAL A 538 -26.45 28.13 -18.47
C VAL A 538 -26.20 26.71 -17.94
N VAL A 539 -25.79 26.63 -16.70
CA VAL A 539 -25.48 25.36 -16.00
C VAL A 539 -26.79 24.72 -15.52
N ASP A 540 -26.86 23.39 -15.56
CA ASP A 540 -27.96 22.64 -14.93
C ASP A 540 -27.89 22.79 -13.42
N ALA A 541 -28.80 23.59 -12.87
CA ALA A 541 -28.82 23.95 -11.46
C ALA A 541 -28.95 22.74 -10.53
N ALA A 542 -29.81 21.78 -10.89
CA ALA A 542 -30.08 20.61 -10.06
C ALA A 542 -28.86 19.67 -10.01
N VAL A 543 -28.22 19.44 -11.14
CA VAL A 543 -26.99 18.62 -11.22
C VAL A 543 -25.85 19.27 -10.48
N ARG A 544 -25.64 20.59 -10.65
CA ARG A 544 -24.61 21.37 -9.97
C ARG A 544 -24.81 21.37 -8.45
N GLU A 545 -26.04 21.61 -7.99
CA GLU A 545 -26.38 21.64 -6.57
C GLU A 545 -26.09 20.28 -5.94
N ALA A 546 -26.62 19.18 -6.51
CA ALA A 546 -26.37 17.82 -6.00
C ALA A 546 -24.86 17.48 -5.98
N THR A 547 -24.10 17.90 -7.00
CA THR A 547 -22.65 17.72 -7.04
C THR A 547 -21.94 18.50 -5.93
N ALA A 548 -22.32 19.76 -5.69
CA ALA A 548 -21.77 20.61 -4.65
C ALA A 548 -22.05 20.06 -3.22
N LEU A 549 -23.26 19.49 -3.01
CA LEU A 549 -23.58 18.79 -1.74
C LEU A 549 -22.66 17.60 -1.51
N ASN A 550 -22.50 16.73 -2.51
CA ASN A 550 -21.60 15.57 -2.44
C ASN A 550 -20.14 16.00 -2.24
N HIS A 551 -19.70 17.10 -2.87
CA HIS A 551 -18.33 17.60 -2.73
C HIS A 551 -18.08 18.11 -1.31
N SER A 552 -18.97 18.92 -0.77
CA SER A 552 -18.86 19.41 0.62
C SER A 552 -18.88 18.26 1.63
N ALA A 553 -19.74 17.25 1.39
CA ALA A 553 -19.77 16.06 2.23
C ALA A 553 -18.48 15.23 2.17
N THR A 554 -17.76 15.26 1.02
CA THR A 554 -16.45 14.59 0.89
C THR A 554 -15.43 15.16 1.87
N HIS A 555 -15.37 16.50 2.01
CA HIS A 555 -14.48 17.16 2.97
C HIS A 555 -14.84 16.85 4.41
N LEU A 556 -16.12 16.87 4.77
CA LEU A 556 -16.58 16.47 6.10
C LEU A 556 -16.26 14.99 6.38
N ALA A 557 -16.43 14.12 5.38
CA ALA A 557 -16.11 12.69 5.51
C ALA A 557 -14.60 12.48 5.67
N HIS A 558 -13.76 13.20 4.95
CA HIS A 558 -12.30 13.14 5.11
C HIS A 558 -11.88 13.53 6.53
N ALA A 559 -12.37 14.64 7.03
CA ALA A 559 -12.09 15.08 8.40
C ALA A 559 -12.60 14.08 9.45
N ALA A 560 -13.80 13.52 9.26
CA ALA A 560 -14.36 12.48 10.15
C ALA A 560 -13.53 11.20 10.14
N LEU A 561 -13.10 10.74 8.96
CA LEU A 561 -12.22 9.57 8.82
C LEU A 561 -10.89 9.78 9.55
N ARG A 562 -10.29 10.95 9.43
CA ARG A 562 -9.06 11.29 10.17
C ARG A 562 -9.28 11.29 11.68
N GLN A 563 -10.41 11.80 12.15
CA GLN A 563 -10.71 11.82 13.57
C GLN A 563 -10.97 10.41 14.13
N VAL A 564 -11.62 9.53 13.37
CA VAL A 564 -11.97 8.16 13.81
C VAL A 564 -10.80 7.19 13.66
N LEU A 565 -10.09 7.26 12.51
CA LEU A 565 -9.06 6.27 12.15
C LEU A 565 -7.65 6.74 12.44
N GLY A 566 -7.43 8.06 12.53
CA GLY A 566 -6.13 8.68 12.77
C GLY A 566 -5.62 9.55 11.64
N GLU A 567 -4.60 10.36 11.95
CA GLU A 567 -4.03 11.38 11.04
C GLU A 567 -3.38 10.84 9.77
N HIS A 568 -3.08 9.54 9.71
CA HIS A 568 -2.53 8.87 8.53
C HIS A 568 -3.51 8.78 7.36
N VAL A 569 -4.80 9.01 7.61
CA VAL A 569 -5.80 9.04 6.54
C VAL A 569 -5.52 10.23 5.63
N ALA A 570 -5.18 9.91 4.38
CA ALA A 570 -4.90 10.90 3.33
C ALA A 570 -5.63 10.48 2.04
N GLN A 571 -6.13 11.45 1.30
CA GLN A 571 -6.79 11.21 0.02
C GLN A 571 -5.83 10.52 -0.97
N LYS A 572 -6.30 9.48 -1.64
CA LYS A 572 -5.64 8.78 -2.75
C LYS A 572 -6.37 8.93 -4.07
N GLY A 573 -7.64 9.28 -4.01
CA GLY A 573 -8.47 9.56 -5.15
C GLY A 573 -9.85 10.06 -4.70
N SER A 574 -10.52 10.77 -5.58
CA SER A 574 -11.88 11.25 -5.35
C SER A 574 -12.65 11.22 -6.67
N LEU A 575 -13.94 10.97 -6.59
CA LEU A 575 -14.89 11.19 -7.67
C LEU A 575 -16.19 11.70 -7.05
N VAL A 576 -16.61 12.86 -7.50
CA VAL A 576 -17.80 13.53 -7.00
C VAL A 576 -18.68 13.89 -8.19
N ASP A 577 -19.89 13.34 -8.22
CA ASP A 577 -20.93 13.63 -9.20
C ASP A 577 -22.26 13.94 -8.51
N SER A 578 -23.32 14.18 -9.27
CA SER A 578 -24.65 14.51 -8.74
C SER A 578 -25.35 13.32 -8.05
N LYS A 579 -24.86 12.10 -8.24
CA LYS A 579 -25.51 10.87 -7.75
C LYS A 579 -24.83 10.38 -6.46
N ARG A 580 -23.51 10.51 -6.36
CA ARG A 580 -22.72 10.00 -5.24
C ARG A 580 -21.37 10.71 -5.12
N LEU A 581 -20.75 10.48 -4.00
CA LEU A 581 -19.32 10.72 -3.82
C LEU A 581 -18.58 9.38 -3.64
N ARG A 582 -17.36 9.34 -4.14
CA ARG A 582 -16.41 8.25 -3.93
C ARG A 582 -15.12 8.85 -3.39
N PHE A 583 -14.67 8.34 -2.27
CA PHE A 583 -13.45 8.80 -1.62
C PHE A 583 -12.51 7.62 -1.37
N ASP A 584 -11.36 7.66 -2.00
CA ASP A 584 -10.28 6.67 -1.85
C ASP A 584 -9.23 7.25 -0.91
N PHE A 585 -8.89 6.52 0.14
CA PHE A 585 -8.00 7.02 1.19
C PHE A 585 -7.01 5.96 1.69
N ALA A 586 -5.89 6.44 2.23
CA ALA A 586 -4.88 5.59 2.83
C ALA A 586 -5.38 5.00 4.15
N HIS A 587 -5.55 3.67 4.19
CA HIS A 587 -5.82 2.91 5.41
C HIS A 587 -5.51 1.43 5.17
N PHE A 588 -5.00 0.76 6.20
CA PHE A 588 -4.37 -0.56 6.07
C PHE A 588 -5.32 -1.76 6.30
N GLU A 589 -6.53 -1.53 6.81
CA GLU A 589 -7.52 -2.58 7.09
C GLU A 589 -8.94 -2.18 6.69
N ALA A 590 -9.88 -3.13 6.68
CA ALA A 590 -11.30 -2.84 6.49
C ALA A 590 -11.86 -2.10 7.70
N LEU A 591 -12.71 -1.12 7.46
CA LEU A 591 -13.39 -0.42 8.53
C LEU A 591 -14.42 -1.34 9.18
N THR A 592 -14.48 -1.29 10.49
CA THR A 592 -15.53 -1.98 11.26
C THR A 592 -16.88 -1.28 11.11
N ALA A 593 -17.95 -1.99 11.38
CA ALA A 593 -19.29 -1.41 11.37
C ALA A 593 -19.42 -0.20 12.35
N ASP A 594 -18.74 -0.28 13.49
CA ASP A 594 -18.75 0.79 14.51
C ASP A 594 -17.97 2.03 14.01
N GLU A 595 -16.83 1.85 13.32
CA GLU A 595 -16.08 2.96 12.74
C GLU A 595 -16.85 3.63 11.61
N LEU A 596 -17.50 2.85 10.73
CA LEU A 596 -18.37 3.40 9.69
C LEU A 596 -19.53 4.20 10.28
N ALA A 597 -20.17 3.67 11.31
CA ALA A 597 -21.26 4.35 12.02
C ALA A 597 -20.77 5.64 12.71
N ALA A 598 -19.56 5.63 13.29
CA ALA A 598 -18.97 6.81 13.92
C ALA A 598 -18.66 7.91 12.90
N VAL A 599 -18.07 7.55 11.74
CA VAL A 599 -17.83 8.50 10.64
C VAL A 599 -19.13 9.11 10.14
N GLU A 600 -20.13 8.28 9.85
CA GLU A 600 -21.44 8.73 9.38
C GLU A 600 -22.13 9.65 10.41
N LEU A 601 -22.04 9.31 11.69
CA LEU A 601 -22.59 10.11 12.78
C LEU A 601 -21.93 11.49 12.87
N LEU A 602 -20.58 11.55 12.82
CA LEU A 602 -19.81 12.80 12.87
C LEU A 602 -20.14 13.71 11.69
N VAL A 603 -20.15 13.18 10.45
CA VAL A 603 -20.55 13.97 9.28
C VAL A 603 -21.95 14.53 9.44
N ASN A 604 -22.92 13.71 9.83
CA ASN A 604 -24.29 14.17 10.03
C ASN A 604 -24.44 15.15 11.22
N GLN A 605 -23.55 15.10 12.21
CA GLN A 605 -23.50 16.11 13.27
C GLN A 605 -23.08 17.48 12.71
N GLN A 606 -22.05 17.51 11.85
CA GLN A 606 -21.60 18.75 11.19
C GLN A 606 -22.65 19.30 10.22
N ILE A 607 -23.37 18.44 9.51
CA ILE A 607 -24.50 18.81 8.68
C ILE A 607 -25.58 19.50 9.52
N ARG A 608 -26.00 18.90 10.64
CA ARG A 608 -27.02 19.47 11.52
C ARG A 608 -26.57 20.74 12.23
N ALA A 609 -25.26 20.96 12.41
CA ALA A 609 -24.74 22.21 12.95
C ALA A 609 -25.01 23.41 12.03
N ASN A 610 -25.23 23.15 10.75
CA ASN A 610 -25.61 24.14 9.73
C ASN A 610 -24.70 25.39 9.71
N THR A 611 -23.39 25.17 9.75
CA THR A 611 -22.39 26.25 9.69
C THR A 611 -22.23 26.76 8.26
N PRO A 612 -21.84 28.03 8.05
CA PRO A 612 -21.46 28.50 6.74
C PRO A 612 -20.25 27.72 6.20
N VAL A 613 -20.19 27.56 4.89
CA VAL A 613 -19.01 27.08 4.17
C VAL A 613 -18.25 28.29 3.68
N GLU A 614 -17.09 28.55 4.26
CA GLU A 614 -16.33 29.75 3.99
C GLU A 614 -15.17 29.47 3.04
N THR A 615 -14.95 30.38 2.12
CA THR A 615 -13.84 30.32 1.16
C THR A 615 -12.99 31.57 1.30
N GLN A 616 -11.67 31.39 1.39
CA GLN A 616 -10.69 32.46 1.44
C GLN A 616 -9.59 32.24 0.42
N LEU A 617 -9.26 33.29 -0.33
CA LEU A 617 -8.09 33.32 -1.20
C LEU A 617 -6.91 33.86 -0.39
N CYS A 618 -5.83 33.11 -0.32
CA CYS A 618 -4.60 33.48 0.37
C CYS A 618 -3.38 32.84 -0.28
N ASN A 619 -2.18 33.23 0.15
CA ASN A 619 -0.98 32.54 -0.27
C ASN A 619 -0.83 31.20 0.47
N MET A 620 0.10 30.35 0.01
CA MET A 620 0.32 28.99 0.56
C MET A 620 0.73 29.02 2.04
N ASP A 621 1.54 29.99 2.46
CA ASP A 621 2.02 30.10 3.83
C ASP A 621 0.90 30.49 4.81
N GLU A 622 0.04 31.41 4.40
CA GLU A 622 -1.17 31.75 5.16
C GLU A 622 -2.13 30.58 5.26
N ALA A 623 -2.26 29.80 4.20
CA ALA A 623 -3.09 28.58 4.20
C ALA A 623 -2.55 27.53 5.18
N LYS A 624 -1.25 27.28 5.18
CA LYS A 624 -0.59 26.39 6.15
C LYS A 624 -0.72 26.90 7.59
N ALA A 625 -0.54 28.18 7.82
CA ALA A 625 -0.71 28.79 9.15
C ALA A 625 -2.12 28.61 9.71
N LYS A 626 -3.14 28.50 8.85
CA LYS A 626 -4.54 28.17 9.22
C LYS A 626 -4.78 26.68 9.43
N GLY A 627 -3.78 25.84 9.22
CA GLY A 627 -3.91 24.40 9.30
C GLY A 627 -4.59 23.76 8.09
N ALA A 628 -4.62 24.46 6.94
CA ALA A 628 -5.22 23.93 5.73
C ALA A 628 -4.42 22.73 5.20
N MET A 629 -5.10 21.62 4.93
CA MET A 629 -4.49 20.47 4.29
C MET A 629 -4.38 20.68 2.78
N ALA A 630 -3.17 20.52 2.25
CA ALA A 630 -2.93 20.44 0.82
C ALA A 630 -3.04 18.97 0.36
N LEU A 631 -3.77 18.74 -0.73
CA LEU A 631 -3.89 17.41 -1.31
C LEU A 631 -2.60 17.02 -2.03
N PHE A 632 -2.14 15.80 -1.82
CA PHE A 632 -0.90 15.29 -2.41
C PHE A 632 -1.03 15.17 -3.94
N GLY A 633 -0.10 15.77 -4.67
CA GLY A 633 0.00 15.64 -6.13
C GLY A 633 -0.68 16.74 -6.94
N GLU A 634 -1.35 17.71 -6.31
CA GLU A 634 -1.86 18.89 -7.01
C GLU A 634 -0.79 19.99 -7.07
N LYS A 635 -0.67 20.64 -8.23
CA LYS A 635 0.16 21.84 -8.40
C LYS A 635 -0.68 23.06 -8.05
N TYR A 636 -0.31 23.72 -7.00
CA TYR A 636 -0.95 24.96 -6.56
C TYR A 636 -0.19 26.17 -7.10
N GLY A 637 -0.94 27.21 -7.52
CA GLY A 637 -0.34 28.51 -7.88
C GLY A 637 0.01 29.33 -6.63
N ASP A 638 0.50 30.56 -6.87
CA ASP A 638 0.85 31.49 -5.78
C ASP A 638 -0.35 31.86 -4.89
N THR A 639 -1.56 31.80 -5.43
CA THR A 639 -2.81 32.04 -4.70
C THR A 639 -3.61 30.74 -4.63
N VAL A 640 -3.99 30.34 -3.42
CA VAL A 640 -4.76 29.14 -3.15
C VAL A 640 -6.12 29.46 -2.54
N ARG A 641 -7.10 28.59 -2.79
CA ARG A 641 -8.46 28.70 -2.25
C ARG A 641 -8.59 27.77 -1.04
N VAL A 642 -8.65 28.35 0.16
CA VAL A 642 -8.87 27.64 1.42
C VAL A 642 -10.36 27.55 1.67
N LEU A 643 -10.85 26.33 1.85
CA LEU A 643 -12.22 26.02 2.19
C LEU A 643 -12.27 25.59 3.65
N SER A 644 -13.15 26.25 4.45
CA SER A 644 -13.40 25.87 5.83
C SER A 644 -14.88 25.61 6.08
N MET A 645 -15.19 24.54 6.83
CA MET A 645 -16.57 24.17 7.14
C MET A 645 -16.67 23.33 8.40
N GLY A 646 -17.90 23.28 8.96
CA GLY A 646 -18.19 22.57 10.20
C GLY A 646 -17.92 23.41 11.45
N SER A 647 -18.35 22.90 12.61
CA SER A 647 -18.13 23.57 13.90
C SER A 647 -16.64 23.61 14.22
N GLU A 648 -16.16 24.77 14.69
CA GLU A 648 -14.73 24.96 15.04
C GLU A 648 -13.77 24.64 13.88
N ASN A 649 -14.20 24.95 12.65
CA ASN A 649 -13.43 24.59 11.44
C ASN A 649 -13.10 23.11 11.36
N PHE A 650 -14.10 22.26 11.52
CA PHE A 650 -13.98 20.80 11.51
C PHE A 650 -13.20 20.25 10.29
N SER A 651 -13.35 20.90 9.13
CA SER A 651 -12.57 20.65 7.93
C SER A 651 -11.99 21.95 7.40
N ILE A 652 -10.67 21.97 7.17
CA ILE A 652 -9.95 23.05 6.50
C ILE A 652 -9.07 22.45 5.42
N GLU A 653 -9.40 22.69 4.15
CA GLU A 653 -8.69 22.07 3.02
C GLU A 653 -8.51 23.04 1.85
N LEU A 654 -7.49 22.79 1.02
CA LEU A 654 -7.33 23.49 -0.26
C LEU A 654 -8.26 22.85 -1.29
N CYS A 655 -9.21 23.63 -1.82
CA CYS A 655 -10.16 23.11 -2.79
C CYS A 655 -10.63 24.16 -3.80
N GLY A 656 -10.50 23.85 -5.10
CA GLY A 656 -11.00 24.65 -6.22
C GLY A 656 -12.40 24.27 -6.70
N GLY A 657 -13.09 23.32 -6.06
CA GLY A 657 -14.39 22.83 -6.48
C GLY A 657 -15.57 23.74 -6.08
N THR A 658 -16.78 23.32 -6.46
CA THR A 658 -18.03 23.97 -6.07
C THR A 658 -18.60 23.31 -4.81
N HIS A 659 -19.18 24.12 -3.91
CA HIS A 659 -19.61 23.66 -2.60
C HIS A 659 -20.98 24.20 -2.20
N ALA A 660 -21.63 23.52 -1.24
CA ALA A 660 -22.80 24.03 -0.55
C ALA A 660 -22.52 25.37 0.13
N LYS A 661 -23.51 26.22 0.29
CA LYS A 661 -23.37 27.48 1.01
C LYS A 661 -23.29 27.26 2.53
N ARG A 662 -23.99 26.27 3.02
CA ARG A 662 -24.02 25.87 4.42
C ARG A 662 -23.95 24.35 4.54
N THR A 663 -23.38 23.85 5.63
CA THR A 663 -23.31 22.38 5.85
C THR A 663 -24.71 21.75 5.95
N GLY A 664 -25.69 22.49 6.43
CA GLY A 664 -27.09 22.03 6.51
C GLY A 664 -27.75 21.76 5.16
N ASP A 665 -27.31 22.44 4.09
CA ASP A 665 -27.85 22.23 2.74
C ASP A 665 -27.60 20.78 2.25
N ILE A 666 -26.56 20.12 2.75
CA ILE A 666 -26.22 18.72 2.42
C ILE A 666 -27.37 17.77 2.79
N GLY A 667 -28.18 18.10 3.80
CA GLY A 667 -29.34 17.30 4.25
C GLY A 667 -28.92 16.04 5.02
N LEU A 668 -28.92 14.91 4.37
CA LEU A 668 -28.50 13.62 4.93
C LEU A 668 -27.26 13.10 4.22
N PHE A 669 -26.29 12.62 4.97
CA PHE A 669 -25.15 11.85 4.46
C PHE A 669 -25.31 10.37 4.83
N LYS A 670 -25.17 9.48 3.85
CA LYS A 670 -25.26 8.03 4.06
C LYS A 670 -24.15 7.28 3.34
N ILE A 671 -23.36 6.50 4.07
CA ILE A 671 -22.37 5.59 3.49
C ILE A 671 -23.11 4.39 2.88
N ILE A 672 -22.82 4.07 1.62
CA ILE A 672 -23.46 2.96 0.90
C ILE A 672 -22.52 1.77 0.70
N SER A 673 -21.20 2.00 0.65
CA SER A 673 -20.22 0.91 0.55
C SER A 673 -18.88 1.30 1.13
N GLU A 674 -18.13 0.30 1.57
CA GLU A 674 -16.72 0.39 1.95
C GLU A 674 -15.98 -0.85 1.42
N ALA A 675 -14.84 -0.67 0.74
CA ALA A 675 -14.06 -1.76 0.17
C ALA A 675 -12.58 -1.43 0.03
N GLY A 676 -11.73 -2.46 0.01
CA GLY A 676 -10.32 -2.32 -0.39
C GLY A 676 -10.19 -2.30 -1.91
N ILE A 677 -9.47 -1.32 -2.45
CA ILE A 677 -9.24 -1.20 -3.90
C ILE A 677 -7.79 -1.49 -4.29
N ALA A 678 -6.88 -1.24 -3.36
CA ALA A 678 -5.47 -1.56 -3.50
C ALA A 678 -4.88 -1.82 -2.11
N ALA A 679 -3.66 -2.32 -2.06
CA ALA A 679 -2.98 -2.49 -0.78
C ALA A 679 -2.77 -1.13 -0.09
N GLY A 680 -3.27 -1.00 1.14
CA GLY A 680 -3.22 0.24 1.91
C GLY A 680 -4.16 1.34 1.41
N VAL A 681 -5.10 1.04 0.50
CA VAL A 681 -6.09 2.00 0.01
C VAL A 681 -7.50 1.45 0.16
N ARG A 682 -8.33 2.18 0.89
CA ARG A 682 -9.75 1.89 1.10
C ARG A 682 -10.59 2.88 0.32
N ARG A 683 -11.76 2.47 -0.07
CA ARG A 683 -12.77 3.28 -0.77
C ARG A 683 -14.04 3.34 0.03
N ILE A 684 -14.55 4.53 0.24
CA ILE A 684 -15.92 4.76 0.70
C ILE A 684 -16.72 5.36 -0.46
N GLU A 685 -17.95 4.85 -0.65
CA GLU A 685 -18.96 5.50 -1.47
C GLU A 685 -20.10 5.96 -0.56
N ALA A 686 -20.58 7.16 -0.79
CA ALA A 686 -21.67 7.75 -0.02
C ALA A 686 -22.57 8.61 -0.90
N VAL A 687 -23.74 8.90 -0.39
CA VAL A 687 -24.78 9.72 -1.04
C VAL A 687 -25.26 10.81 -0.07
N THR A 688 -25.72 11.92 -0.64
CA THR A 688 -26.27 13.04 0.13
C THR A 688 -27.63 13.50 -0.38
N GLY A 689 -28.27 14.39 0.33
CA GLY A 689 -29.50 15.07 -0.05
C GLY A 689 -30.61 14.10 -0.45
N GLU A 690 -31.18 14.35 -1.64
CA GLU A 690 -32.29 13.55 -2.17
C GLU A 690 -31.90 12.09 -2.43
N GLN A 691 -30.68 11.87 -2.95
CA GLN A 691 -30.16 10.51 -3.20
C GLN A 691 -30.03 9.69 -1.92
N ALA A 692 -29.67 10.33 -0.79
CA ALA A 692 -29.61 9.66 0.51
C ALA A 692 -31.02 9.30 1.02
N LEU A 693 -31.99 10.17 0.83
CA LEU A 693 -33.40 9.90 1.19
C LEU A 693 -33.97 8.76 0.34
N GLU A 694 -33.70 8.77 -0.95
CA GLU A 694 -34.13 7.69 -1.87
C GLU A 694 -33.51 6.34 -1.47
N TYR A 695 -32.23 6.32 -1.13
CA TYR A 695 -31.53 5.12 -0.67
C TYR A 695 -32.16 4.56 0.61
N VAL A 696 -32.44 5.41 1.60
CA VAL A 696 -33.11 5.00 2.86
C VAL A 696 -34.50 4.46 2.57
N ALA A 697 -35.30 5.16 1.73
CA ALA A 697 -36.63 4.68 1.31
C ALA A 697 -36.58 3.33 0.57
N GLN A 698 -35.51 3.07 -0.19
CA GLN A 698 -35.31 1.77 -0.82
C GLN A 698 -35.02 0.68 0.21
N LEU A 699 -34.18 0.94 1.21
CA LEU A 699 -33.91 0.01 2.31
C LEU A 699 -35.20 -0.31 3.08
N ASP A 700 -36.01 0.70 3.38
CA ASP A 700 -37.29 0.52 4.08
C ASP A 700 -38.25 -0.36 3.28
N ARG A 701 -38.34 -0.14 1.96
CA ARG A 701 -39.16 -0.99 1.06
C ARG A 701 -38.66 -2.45 1.05
N GLN A 702 -37.35 -2.66 1.01
CA GLN A 702 -36.77 -4.01 1.04
C GLN A 702 -37.06 -4.71 2.36
N LEU A 703 -36.90 -3.97 3.47
CA LEU A 703 -37.20 -4.48 4.82
C LEU A 703 -38.68 -4.82 4.97
N ALA A 704 -39.58 -3.95 4.51
CA ALA A 704 -41.02 -4.19 4.51
C ALA A 704 -41.40 -5.43 3.68
N THR A 705 -40.78 -5.59 2.49
CA THR A 705 -41.02 -6.74 1.63
C THR A 705 -40.56 -8.04 2.30
N ALA A 706 -39.36 -8.07 2.89
CA ALA A 706 -38.84 -9.24 3.59
C ALA A 706 -39.73 -9.58 4.82
N SER A 707 -40.14 -8.56 5.55
CA SER A 707 -41.05 -8.71 6.71
C SER A 707 -42.40 -9.31 6.30
N ALA A 708 -42.97 -8.83 5.20
CA ALA A 708 -44.23 -9.36 4.68
C ALA A 708 -44.11 -10.82 4.23
N GLN A 709 -43.02 -11.19 3.56
CA GLN A 709 -42.75 -12.59 3.12
C GLN A 709 -42.70 -13.54 4.32
N LEU A 710 -42.05 -13.10 5.41
CA LEU A 710 -41.88 -13.90 6.63
C LEU A 710 -43.03 -13.74 7.62
N LYS A 711 -44.05 -12.92 7.29
CA LYS A 711 -45.18 -12.59 8.18
C LYS A 711 -44.71 -12.19 9.58
N ALA A 712 -43.73 -11.27 9.60
CA ALA A 712 -43.06 -10.79 10.81
C ALA A 712 -43.03 -9.26 10.82
N SER A 713 -42.90 -8.62 11.97
CA SER A 713 -42.51 -7.21 12.03
C SER A 713 -41.01 -7.06 11.79
N PRO A 714 -40.51 -5.87 11.41
CA PRO A 714 -39.10 -5.63 11.23
C PRO A 714 -38.23 -6.07 12.42
N GLU A 715 -38.71 -5.87 13.67
CA GLU A 715 -38.01 -6.24 14.87
C GLU A 715 -37.88 -7.77 15.04
N GLN A 716 -38.88 -8.53 14.52
CA GLN A 716 -38.93 -9.99 14.62
C GLN A 716 -38.27 -10.70 13.45
N LEU A 717 -37.80 -9.95 12.46
CA LEU A 717 -37.27 -10.52 11.18
C LEU A 717 -36.12 -11.48 11.41
N SER A 718 -35.14 -11.07 12.22
CA SER A 718 -33.95 -11.88 12.56
C SER A 718 -34.32 -13.17 13.26
N GLU A 719 -35.26 -13.11 14.22
CA GLU A 719 -35.73 -14.28 14.94
C GLU A 719 -36.46 -15.27 14.03
N LYS A 720 -37.36 -14.76 13.16
CA LYS A 720 -38.10 -15.57 12.20
C LYS A 720 -37.19 -16.21 11.16
N LEU A 721 -36.18 -15.47 10.66
CA LEU A 721 -35.19 -15.98 9.71
C LEU A 721 -34.37 -17.11 10.36
N SER A 722 -33.92 -16.90 11.58
CA SER A 722 -33.17 -17.92 12.34
C SER A 722 -34.01 -19.19 12.56
N ALA A 723 -35.29 -19.01 12.91
CA ALA A 723 -36.23 -20.13 13.09
C ALA A 723 -36.46 -20.89 11.76
N LEU A 724 -36.57 -20.17 10.64
CA LEU A 724 -36.71 -20.79 9.31
C LEU A 724 -35.48 -21.61 8.90
N ILE A 725 -34.29 -21.05 9.13
CA ILE A 725 -33.01 -21.75 8.85
C ILE A 725 -32.90 -23.01 9.72
N GLN A 726 -33.32 -22.94 10.99
CA GLN A 726 -33.30 -24.10 11.86
C GLN A 726 -34.32 -25.16 11.41
N ALA A 727 -35.54 -24.73 11.09
CA ALA A 727 -36.58 -25.65 10.58
C ALA A 727 -36.15 -26.35 9.29
N GLN A 728 -35.46 -25.64 8.36
CA GLN A 728 -34.89 -26.24 7.16
C GLN A 728 -33.87 -27.33 7.49
N LYS A 729 -32.97 -27.06 8.46
CA LYS A 729 -31.97 -28.06 8.90
C LYS A 729 -32.64 -29.29 9.50
N ASP A 730 -33.68 -29.09 10.30
CA ASP A 730 -34.39 -30.19 10.95
C ASP A 730 -35.19 -31.01 9.93
N LEU A 731 -35.89 -30.36 9.02
CA LEU A 731 -36.54 -31.05 7.89
C LEU A 731 -35.56 -31.85 7.02
N THR A 732 -34.39 -31.30 6.76
CA THR A 732 -33.36 -32.02 5.99
C THR A 732 -32.92 -33.29 6.71
N LYS A 733 -32.72 -33.21 8.05
CA LYS A 733 -32.39 -34.39 8.86
C LYS A 733 -33.55 -35.40 8.92
N GLU A 734 -34.81 -34.92 9.06
CA GLU A 734 -35.98 -35.77 9.07
C GLU A 734 -36.13 -36.51 7.73
N VAL A 735 -36.02 -35.81 6.60
CA VAL A 735 -36.05 -36.45 5.28
C VAL A 735 -34.96 -37.51 5.15
N ALA A 736 -33.74 -37.24 5.61
CA ALA A 736 -32.66 -38.23 5.59
C ALA A 736 -32.99 -39.45 6.49
N SER A 737 -33.54 -39.22 7.67
CA SER A 737 -33.95 -40.30 8.59
C SER A 737 -35.09 -41.13 7.99
N LEU A 738 -36.13 -40.50 7.44
CA LEU A 738 -37.24 -41.18 6.80
C LEU A 738 -36.79 -42.03 5.59
N LYS A 739 -35.89 -41.49 4.79
CA LYS A 739 -35.27 -42.24 3.67
C LYS A 739 -34.49 -43.48 4.17
N GLY A 740 -33.75 -43.31 5.24
CA GLY A 740 -33.05 -44.43 5.89
C GLY A 740 -34.01 -45.53 6.42
N GLN A 741 -35.14 -45.12 7.09
CA GLN A 741 -36.16 -46.07 7.54
C GLN A 741 -36.82 -46.83 6.36
N LEU A 742 -37.18 -46.09 5.30
CA LEU A 742 -37.73 -46.72 4.06
C LEU A 742 -36.79 -47.72 3.44
N ALA A 743 -35.50 -47.35 3.33
CA ALA A 743 -34.45 -48.30 2.87
C ALA A 743 -34.31 -49.52 3.77
N GLY A 744 -34.45 -49.37 5.08
CA GLY A 744 -34.45 -50.45 6.04
C GLY A 744 -35.62 -51.43 5.91
N TYR A 745 -36.85 -50.89 5.69
CA TYR A 745 -38.00 -51.72 5.38
C TYR A 745 -37.87 -52.46 4.05
N ALA A 746 -37.44 -51.77 3.01
CA ALA A 746 -37.16 -52.37 1.72
C ALA A 746 -36.08 -53.44 1.78
N ALA A 747 -35.00 -53.24 2.53
CA ALA A 747 -33.93 -54.20 2.74
C ALA A 747 -34.42 -55.50 3.39
N THR A 748 -35.46 -55.43 4.26
CA THR A 748 -36.06 -56.61 4.86
C THR A 748 -36.85 -57.46 3.86
N GLU A 749 -37.54 -56.82 2.95
CA GLU A 749 -38.27 -57.47 1.84
C GLU A 749 -37.31 -58.10 0.85
N TRP A 750 -36.23 -57.42 0.51
CA TRP A 750 -35.19 -57.89 -0.41
C TRP A 750 -34.46 -59.15 0.06
N LEU A 751 -34.44 -59.46 1.36
CA LEU A 751 -33.83 -60.63 1.89
C LEU A 751 -34.47 -61.92 1.33
N SER A 752 -35.72 -61.91 1.02
CA SER A 752 -36.43 -63.02 0.44
C SER A 752 -36.01 -63.33 -1.01
N GLU A 753 -35.36 -62.39 -1.70
CA GLU A 753 -34.82 -62.54 -3.03
C GLU A 753 -33.35 -63.05 -3.06
N ALA A 754 -32.75 -63.25 -1.92
CA ALA A 754 -31.36 -63.77 -1.83
C ALA A 754 -31.27 -65.20 -2.34
N VAL A 755 -30.37 -65.43 -3.27
CA VAL A 755 -30.09 -66.76 -3.86
C VAL A 755 -29.01 -67.51 -3.04
N ASP A 756 -29.23 -68.75 -2.71
CA ASP A 756 -28.23 -69.54 -2.02
C ASP A 756 -27.29 -70.22 -3.07
N VAL A 757 -26.01 -69.96 -2.90
CA VAL A 757 -24.93 -70.49 -3.75
C VAL A 757 -23.94 -71.17 -2.81
N ASP A 758 -24.01 -72.50 -2.74
CA ASP A 758 -23.17 -73.34 -1.89
C ASP A 758 -23.09 -72.93 -0.42
N GLY A 759 -24.23 -72.50 0.13
CA GLY A 759 -24.37 -72.06 1.51
C GLY A 759 -24.08 -70.55 1.74
N ILE A 760 -23.79 -69.80 0.69
CA ILE A 760 -23.60 -68.39 0.68
C ILE A 760 -24.82 -67.68 0.06
N LYS A 761 -25.44 -66.79 0.79
CA LYS A 761 -26.59 -66.01 0.31
C LYS A 761 -26.12 -64.81 -0.52
N VAL A 762 -26.50 -64.74 -1.76
CA VAL A 762 -26.19 -63.68 -2.71
C VAL A 762 -27.41 -62.86 -2.99
N LEU A 763 -27.31 -61.57 -2.72
CA LEU A 763 -28.34 -60.60 -3.04
C LEU A 763 -27.78 -59.49 -3.95
N ALA A 764 -28.21 -59.44 -5.18
CA ALA A 764 -27.89 -58.36 -6.10
C ALA A 764 -29.19 -57.67 -6.54
N LYS A 765 -29.33 -56.38 -6.27
CA LYS A 765 -30.58 -55.68 -6.48
C LYS A 765 -30.38 -54.27 -7.08
N ARG A 766 -31.24 -53.95 -8.08
CA ARG A 766 -31.44 -52.61 -8.56
C ARG A 766 -32.38 -51.87 -7.60
N THR A 767 -31.99 -50.65 -7.21
CA THR A 767 -32.77 -49.76 -6.34
C THR A 767 -32.85 -48.40 -6.99
N GLU A 768 -33.79 -47.56 -6.56
CA GLU A 768 -33.98 -46.20 -7.02
C GLU A 768 -34.28 -45.28 -5.82
N GLY A 769 -33.85 -44.02 -5.89
CA GLY A 769 -34.20 -43.00 -4.89
C GLY A 769 -33.46 -43.10 -3.54
N LEU A 770 -32.47 -43.96 -3.43
CA LEU A 770 -31.61 -44.01 -2.23
C LEU A 770 -30.45 -43.03 -2.38
N ASP A 771 -30.19 -42.23 -1.36
CA ASP A 771 -28.93 -41.51 -1.28
C ASP A 771 -27.79 -42.42 -0.84
N ALA A 772 -26.57 -41.93 -0.95
CA ALA A 772 -25.37 -42.74 -0.67
C ALA A 772 -25.30 -43.29 0.76
N ASN A 773 -25.89 -42.59 1.75
CA ASN A 773 -25.93 -43.06 3.13
C ASN A 773 -27.03 -44.10 3.32
N ALA A 774 -28.23 -43.89 2.81
CA ALA A 774 -29.32 -44.84 2.84
C ALA A 774 -28.97 -46.16 2.11
N GLN A 775 -28.28 -46.09 0.99
CA GLN A 775 -27.78 -47.26 0.28
C GLN A 775 -26.73 -48.04 1.10
N LEU A 776 -25.82 -47.33 1.78
CA LEU A 776 -24.83 -47.92 2.65
C LEU A 776 -25.48 -48.61 3.86
N ASP A 777 -26.40 -47.92 4.54
CA ASP A 777 -27.13 -48.47 5.67
C ASP A 777 -27.94 -49.69 5.27
N ALA A 778 -28.55 -49.69 4.09
CA ALA A 778 -29.27 -50.87 3.57
C ALA A 778 -28.35 -52.04 3.34
N VAL A 779 -27.16 -51.84 2.76
CA VAL A 779 -26.16 -52.91 2.56
C VAL A 779 -25.66 -53.49 3.87
N ASP A 780 -25.40 -52.63 4.90
CA ASP A 780 -24.98 -53.09 6.22
C ASP A 780 -26.09 -53.88 6.93
N GLN A 781 -27.34 -53.44 6.82
CA GLN A 781 -28.47 -54.18 7.41
C GLN A 781 -28.67 -55.54 6.71
N LEU A 782 -28.63 -55.57 5.39
CA LEU A 782 -28.71 -56.83 4.63
C LEU A 782 -27.59 -57.79 4.96
N LYS A 783 -26.37 -57.28 5.04
CA LYS A 783 -25.19 -58.06 5.44
C LYS A 783 -25.33 -58.71 6.83
N ASN A 784 -25.83 -57.91 7.78
CA ASN A 784 -26.05 -58.40 9.14
C ASN A 784 -27.16 -59.45 9.25
N LYS A 785 -28.19 -59.36 8.39
CA LYS A 785 -29.32 -60.32 8.39
C LYS A 785 -29.08 -61.56 7.57
N LEU A 786 -28.21 -61.52 6.58
CA LEU A 786 -27.86 -62.69 5.73
C LEU A 786 -27.03 -63.76 6.43
N GLY A 787 -26.26 -63.39 7.49
CA GLY A 787 -25.37 -64.30 8.22
C GLY A 787 -24.08 -64.59 7.45
N ALA A 788 -24.16 -65.36 6.38
CA ALA A 788 -23.05 -65.59 5.43
C ALA A 788 -23.52 -65.18 4.04
N GLY A 789 -22.92 -64.14 3.44
CA GLY A 789 -23.41 -63.69 2.15
C GLY A 789 -22.71 -62.47 1.54
N VAL A 790 -23.10 -62.23 0.30
CA VAL A 790 -22.64 -61.14 -0.56
C VAL A 790 -23.82 -60.32 -0.97
N VAL A 791 -23.73 -59.03 -0.80
CA VAL A 791 -24.78 -58.04 -1.20
C VAL A 791 -24.19 -57.08 -2.20
N LEU A 792 -24.91 -56.82 -3.28
CA LEU A 792 -24.69 -55.69 -4.22
C LEU A 792 -25.98 -54.91 -4.39
N LEU A 793 -25.98 -53.63 -4.01
CA LEU A 793 -27.04 -52.70 -4.37
C LEU A 793 -26.56 -51.74 -5.45
N VAL A 794 -27.36 -51.66 -6.51
CA VAL A 794 -27.14 -50.74 -7.64
C VAL A 794 -28.25 -49.74 -7.62
N ASN A 795 -27.99 -48.53 -7.16
CA ASN A 795 -28.97 -47.48 -7.05
C ASN A 795 -28.89 -46.55 -8.27
N VAL A 796 -29.97 -46.50 -9.01
CA VAL A 796 -30.11 -45.70 -10.23
C VAL A 796 -30.67 -44.31 -9.89
N ASP A 797 -29.97 -43.29 -10.37
CA ASP A 797 -30.39 -41.89 -10.28
C ASP A 797 -30.13 -41.20 -11.64
N GLY A 798 -31.18 -41.02 -12.41
CA GLY A 798 -31.11 -40.54 -13.80
C GLY A 798 -30.22 -41.44 -14.66
N ASP A 799 -29.21 -40.85 -15.31
CA ASP A 799 -28.28 -41.60 -16.21
C ASP A 799 -27.09 -42.23 -15.49
N LYS A 800 -27.06 -42.18 -14.17
CA LYS A 800 -25.98 -42.70 -13.36
C LYS A 800 -26.47 -43.73 -12.33
N ALA A 801 -25.65 -44.70 -12.05
CA ALA A 801 -25.91 -45.69 -11.00
C ALA A 801 -24.76 -45.71 -10.01
N SER A 802 -25.08 -45.63 -8.70
CA SER A 802 -24.13 -45.84 -7.61
C SER A 802 -24.12 -47.30 -7.19
N LEU A 803 -22.96 -47.83 -6.92
CA LEU A 803 -22.74 -49.21 -6.60
C LEU A 803 -22.22 -49.34 -5.18
N ILE A 804 -22.83 -50.17 -4.35
CA ILE A 804 -22.29 -50.52 -3.06
C ILE A 804 -22.37 -52.04 -2.91
N ALA A 805 -21.20 -52.66 -2.69
CA ALA A 805 -21.10 -54.07 -2.37
C ALA A 805 -20.67 -54.28 -0.90
N GLY A 806 -21.28 -55.19 -0.25
CA GLY A 806 -20.94 -55.66 1.11
C GLY A 806 -20.79 -57.15 1.18
N VAL A 807 -19.79 -57.60 1.89
CA VAL A 807 -19.54 -59.03 2.17
C VAL A 807 -19.47 -59.22 3.66
N THR A 808 -20.10 -60.27 4.17
CA THR A 808 -20.05 -60.62 5.60
C THR A 808 -18.61 -60.92 6.04
N LYS A 809 -18.27 -60.61 7.27
CA LYS A 809 -16.91 -60.66 7.77
C LYS A 809 -16.27 -62.06 7.65
N ALA A 810 -17.06 -63.12 7.82
CA ALA A 810 -16.58 -64.48 7.68
C ALA A 810 -16.15 -64.78 6.25
N GLU A 811 -16.88 -64.25 5.28
CA GLU A 811 -16.70 -64.56 3.85
C GLU A 811 -15.78 -63.57 3.13
N SER A 812 -15.44 -62.44 3.76
CA SER A 812 -14.64 -61.38 3.15
C SER A 812 -13.19 -61.79 2.80
N LYS A 813 -12.72 -62.92 3.30
CA LYS A 813 -11.43 -63.51 2.89
C LYS A 813 -11.51 -64.23 1.54
N ARG A 814 -12.66 -64.84 1.24
CA ARG A 814 -12.94 -65.58 0.01
C ARG A 814 -13.53 -64.68 -1.08
N TYR A 815 -14.54 -63.92 -0.71
CA TYR A 815 -15.23 -63.03 -1.61
C TYR A 815 -14.93 -61.58 -1.21
N LYS A 816 -14.16 -60.87 -2.03
CA LYS A 816 -13.80 -59.47 -1.72
C LYS A 816 -14.76 -58.51 -2.38
N ALA A 817 -15.43 -57.62 -1.60
CA ALA A 817 -16.35 -56.65 -2.14
C ALA A 817 -15.68 -55.69 -3.16
N GLY A 818 -14.38 -55.39 -2.98
CA GLY A 818 -13.60 -54.57 -3.91
C GLY A 818 -13.41 -55.25 -5.28
N ASP A 819 -13.28 -56.56 -5.30
CA ASP A 819 -13.12 -57.34 -6.55
C ASP A 819 -14.45 -57.49 -7.27
N LEU A 820 -15.54 -57.73 -6.52
CA LEU A 820 -16.89 -57.73 -7.04
C LEU A 820 -17.25 -56.37 -7.71
N ILE A 821 -17.01 -55.25 -7.03
CA ILE A 821 -17.32 -53.91 -7.59
C ILE A 821 -16.45 -53.66 -8.82
N ARG A 822 -15.19 -54.07 -8.85
CA ARG A 822 -14.32 -53.89 -10.02
C ARG A 822 -14.79 -54.68 -11.22
N ASP A 823 -15.11 -55.98 -11.03
CA ASP A 823 -15.64 -56.85 -12.06
C ASP A 823 -16.98 -56.32 -12.61
N PHE A 824 -17.92 -55.96 -11.70
CA PHE A 824 -19.21 -55.43 -12.06
C PHE A 824 -19.08 -54.12 -12.85
N ALA A 825 -18.28 -53.18 -12.31
CA ALA A 825 -18.06 -51.85 -12.93
C ALA A 825 -17.42 -51.96 -14.32
N GLN A 826 -16.52 -52.92 -14.52
CA GLN A 826 -15.89 -53.18 -15.82
C GLN A 826 -16.92 -53.65 -16.86
N LYS A 827 -17.89 -54.50 -16.46
CA LYS A 827 -18.95 -54.99 -17.35
C LYS A 827 -19.95 -53.90 -17.82
N VAL A 828 -20.13 -52.84 -17.00
CA VAL A 828 -21.10 -51.79 -17.26
C VAL A 828 -20.44 -50.41 -17.54
N GLY A 829 -19.14 -50.39 -17.84
CA GLY A 829 -18.41 -49.17 -18.21
C GLY A 829 -18.19 -48.18 -17.06
N GLY A 830 -18.19 -48.69 -15.82
CA GLY A 830 -18.02 -47.89 -14.60
C GLY A 830 -16.63 -48.03 -13.99
N LYS A 831 -16.48 -47.47 -12.77
CA LYS A 831 -15.27 -47.59 -11.95
C LYS A 831 -15.65 -47.75 -10.49
N GLY A 832 -14.82 -48.50 -9.76
CA GLY A 832 -15.03 -48.70 -8.34
C GLY A 832 -14.00 -49.63 -7.70
N GLY A 833 -14.09 -49.75 -6.38
CA GLY A 833 -13.20 -50.58 -5.55
C GLY A 833 -13.43 -50.28 -4.08
N GLY A 834 -12.66 -50.92 -3.23
CA GLY A 834 -12.77 -50.72 -1.78
C GLY A 834 -12.14 -51.85 -0.99
N ARG A 835 -12.51 -51.92 0.29
CA ARG A 835 -12.06 -52.94 1.24
C ARG A 835 -12.69 -54.29 0.93
N PRO A 836 -12.15 -55.37 1.44
CA PRO A 836 -12.71 -56.74 1.25
C PRO A 836 -14.16 -56.89 1.77
N ASP A 837 -14.52 -56.19 2.83
CA ASP A 837 -15.82 -56.25 3.49
C ASP A 837 -16.85 -55.24 2.96
N MET A 838 -16.38 -54.15 2.27
CA MET A 838 -17.22 -53.11 1.78
C MET A 838 -16.52 -52.34 0.62
N ALA A 839 -17.20 -52.15 -0.49
CA ALA A 839 -16.67 -51.45 -1.66
C ALA A 839 -17.75 -50.61 -2.31
N ARG A 840 -17.32 -49.53 -3.00
CA ARG A 840 -18.17 -48.56 -3.68
C ARG A 840 -17.73 -48.32 -5.12
N GLY A 841 -18.67 -47.97 -5.97
CA GLY A 841 -18.40 -47.66 -7.36
C GLY A 841 -19.50 -46.78 -7.95
N ALA A 842 -19.29 -46.41 -9.19
CA ALA A 842 -20.32 -45.75 -10.00
C ALA A 842 -20.18 -46.20 -11.45
N CYS A 843 -21.31 -46.25 -12.15
CA CYS A 843 -21.38 -46.56 -13.56
C CYS A 843 -22.46 -45.75 -14.25
N PRO A 844 -22.42 -45.59 -15.59
CA PRO A 844 -23.57 -45.14 -16.35
C PRO A 844 -24.69 -46.22 -16.29
N VAL A 845 -25.93 -45.78 -16.51
CA VAL A 845 -27.06 -46.73 -16.65
C VAL A 845 -26.96 -47.33 -18.07
N ALA A 846 -26.29 -48.46 -18.16
CA ALA A 846 -26.10 -49.17 -19.43
C ALA A 846 -27.24 -50.15 -19.68
N GLU A 847 -27.52 -50.45 -20.96
CA GLU A 847 -28.58 -51.39 -21.39
C GLU A 847 -28.40 -52.79 -20.79
N ASN A 848 -27.16 -53.19 -20.49
CA ASN A 848 -26.82 -54.47 -19.88
C ASN A 848 -26.78 -54.47 -18.35
N LEU A 849 -27.22 -53.35 -17.68
CA LEU A 849 -27.12 -53.19 -16.24
C LEU A 849 -27.82 -54.33 -15.47
N ASP A 850 -29.07 -54.63 -15.83
CA ASP A 850 -29.85 -55.70 -15.17
C ASP A 850 -29.27 -57.07 -15.44
N GLN A 851 -28.67 -57.33 -16.63
CA GLN A 851 -27.94 -58.58 -16.89
C GLN A 851 -26.66 -58.68 -16.05
N ALA A 852 -25.96 -57.59 -15.87
CA ALA A 852 -24.80 -57.53 -15.00
C ALA A 852 -25.18 -57.82 -13.55
N ILE A 853 -26.31 -57.26 -13.05
CA ILE A 853 -26.83 -57.55 -11.69
C ILE A 853 -27.14 -59.03 -11.53
N ALA A 854 -27.82 -59.67 -12.49
CA ALA A 854 -28.11 -61.14 -12.48
C ALA A 854 -26.82 -61.96 -12.46
N GLY A 855 -25.80 -61.53 -13.18
CA GLY A 855 -24.50 -62.23 -13.29
C GLY A 855 -23.64 -62.22 -11.99
N VAL A 856 -24.10 -61.50 -10.95
CA VAL A 856 -23.41 -61.48 -9.63
C VAL A 856 -23.48 -62.84 -8.96
N VAL A 857 -24.56 -63.58 -9.14
CA VAL A 857 -24.73 -64.97 -8.63
C VAL A 857 -23.66 -65.89 -9.26
N ASP A 858 -23.48 -65.81 -10.59
CA ASP A 858 -22.48 -66.56 -11.33
C ASP A 858 -21.05 -66.17 -10.94
N TRP A 859 -20.83 -64.88 -10.66
CA TRP A 859 -19.55 -64.41 -10.16
C TRP A 859 -19.18 -65.04 -8.81
N VAL A 860 -20.14 -65.13 -7.88
CA VAL A 860 -19.94 -65.78 -6.59
C VAL A 860 -19.71 -67.28 -6.76
N ALA A 861 -20.49 -67.98 -7.60
CA ALA A 861 -20.32 -69.40 -7.92
C ALA A 861 -18.95 -69.68 -8.54
N GLY A 862 -18.42 -68.83 -9.38
CA GLY A 862 -17.10 -68.98 -9.98
C GLY A 862 -15.90 -68.75 -9.04
N GLN A 863 -16.14 -68.21 -7.82
CA GLN A 863 -15.15 -68.00 -6.75
C GLN A 863 -15.25 -69.16 -5.68
N ALA A 864 -16.25 -70.00 -5.82
CA ALA A 864 -16.51 -71.14 -4.94
C ALA A 864 -15.58 -72.40 -5.22
#